data_1b512be80054df137781bf5296c5adcb
#
_entry.id   1b512be80054df137781bf5296c5adcb
#
_cell.length_a   1.000
_cell.length_b   1.000
_cell.length_c   1.000
_cell.angle_alpha   90.00
_cell.angle_beta   90.00
_cell.angle_gamma   90.00
#
_symmetry.space_group_name_H-M   'P 1'
#
loop_
_entity.id
_entity.type
_entity.pdbx_description
1 polymer ?
#
loop_
_entity_poly.entity_id
_entity_poly.type
_entity_poly.pdbx_seq_one_letter_code
_entity_poly.pdbx_strand_id
1 'polypeptide(L)'
;MKFNLQSEYQPTGDQPTAIKKLTEGVENGEKYQTLLGVTGSGKTFTVANLVNNVQKPTLVLAHNKTLAAQLFMEFKEFFPENAVEYFVSYYDYYQPEAYIASTGTYIEKDLSINEEVEKLRLSATASLLSGRRDVLIVASVSCIYGIGNPNEFHKSLISLTIGEKMTRTALLHSLVNALYSRTLNEFQRGTFRVKGDVIDIFPAYADNAVRVQFFGDEIEKIQTFDPVSGNVMSNFDTIQIYPANLFVTSKETLNGAISAIQDDMVKQVEFFQSIEKPLEAKRLQERTELDLEMIKELGYCSGIENYSRYLDGRLPGTRPFCLLDYFPKDYLMVIDESHVTVPQVHAMYGGDRSRKEALVEFGFRLPAAMDNRPLKFEEFEGIQNQVIYVSATPADYELQQTQGEYIEQIIRPTGLLDPIIEVRPSLNQIDDLIEEIHKRVEVDERVLVTTLTKKMAEELTKYFTRFGIRCRYIHSDVETLERIQIMQDLRLGIFDVLIGVNLLREGLDLPEVSLVAILDADKEGMLRSRRSMIQTVGRAARNINGRAILYADKMTKSMQATIDETNYRREKQEQHNIENGIVPTQLSKKITTSLIGRTQDFPDEKYTQKAILQKVAEERASYNSEDLEKAIAQKQKEMEAAAKNLDFIKAAQLRDEIVALKG
;
A
#
# COMPACT_ATOMS: atom_id res chain seq x y z
N MET A 1 -7.86 -22.90 13.66
CA MET A 1 -6.44 -22.73 14.03
C MET A 1 -6.32 -21.56 14.99
N LYS A 2 -5.23 -21.48 15.78
CA LYS A 2 -4.93 -20.37 16.68
C LYS A 2 -3.70 -19.62 16.18
N PHE A 3 -3.59 -18.34 16.48
CA PHE A 3 -2.35 -17.61 16.28
C PHE A 3 -1.24 -18.23 17.14
N ASN A 4 -0.05 -18.36 16.54
CA ASN A 4 1.15 -18.88 17.17
C ASN A 4 2.32 -17.96 16.86
N LEU A 5 2.60 -17.05 17.81
CA LEU A 5 3.68 -16.07 17.67
C LEU A 5 5.04 -16.77 17.74
N GLN A 6 5.84 -16.60 16.71
CA GLN A 6 7.23 -17.05 16.65
C GLN A 6 8.16 -15.84 16.64
N SER A 7 9.01 -15.71 17.66
CA SER A 7 9.95 -14.58 17.76
C SER A 7 11.14 -14.95 18.62
N GLU A 8 12.32 -14.51 18.19
CA GLU A 8 13.54 -14.55 19.01
C GLU A 8 13.55 -13.46 20.09
N TYR A 9 12.67 -12.46 19.96
CA TYR A 9 12.58 -11.31 20.87
C TYR A 9 11.63 -11.61 22.02
N GLN A 10 11.95 -11.04 23.21
CA GLN A 10 11.06 -11.02 24.37
C GLN A 10 10.60 -9.58 24.62
N PRO A 11 9.36 -9.37 25.11
CA PRO A 11 8.89 -8.05 25.48
C PRO A 11 9.77 -7.37 26.52
N THR A 12 10.23 -6.15 26.24
CA THR A 12 11.11 -5.37 27.12
C THR A 12 10.61 -3.94 27.31
N GLY A 13 11.15 -3.22 28.29
CA GLY A 13 10.79 -1.82 28.57
C GLY A 13 9.31 -1.67 28.93
N ASP A 14 8.61 -0.82 28.20
CA ASP A 14 7.17 -0.57 28.38
C ASP A 14 6.28 -1.67 27.74
N GLN A 15 6.83 -2.51 26.87
CA GLN A 15 6.06 -3.49 26.09
C GLN A 15 5.25 -4.47 26.97
N PRO A 16 5.79 -5.10 28.02
CA PRO A 16 5.02 -6.01 28.84
C PRO A 16 3.77 -5.36 29.45
N THR A 17 3.90 -4.12 29.92
CA THR A 17 2.80 -3.35 30.49
C THR A 17 1.78 -2.96 29.43
N ALA A 18 2.25 -2.52 28.25
CA ALA A 18 1.39 -2.16 27.13
C ALA A 18 0.60 -3.36 26.61
N ILE A 19 1.27 -4.51 26.40
CA ILE A 19 0.62 -5.76 25.98
C ILE A 19 -0.46 -6.18 26.97
N LYS A 20 -0.13 -6.15 28.26
CA LYS A 20 -1.08 -6.54 29.34
C LYS A 20 -2.32 -5.63 29.32
N LYS A 21 -2.14 -4.31 29.35
CA LYS A 21 -3.26 -3.34 29.37
C LYS A 21 -4.13 -3.44 28.12
N LEU A 22 -3.51 -3.54 26.93
CA LEU A 22 -4.25 -3.71 25.68
C LEU A 22 -5.06 -5.01 25.66
N THR A 23 -4.46 -6.12 26.15
CA THR A 23 -5.15 -7.41 26.23
C THR A 23 -6.34 -7.34 27.18
N GLU A 24 -6.14 -6.82 28.40
CA GLU A 24 -7.20 -6.64 29.39
C GLU A 24 -8.34 -5.76 28.86
N GLY A 25 -8.03 -4.65 28.15
CA GLY A 25 -9.05 -3.79 27.55
C GLY A 25 -9.86 -4.52 26.47
N VAL A 26 -9.20 -5.33 25.60
CA VAL A 26 -9.93 -6.15 24.60
C VAL A 26 -10.80 -7.20 25.28
N GLU A 27 -10.32 -7.88 26.31
CA GLU A 27 -11.07 -8.89 27.07
C GLU A 27 -12.25 -8.29 27.83
N ASN A 28 -12.08 -7.09 28.38
CA ASN A 28 -13.14 -6.32 29.06
C ASN A 28 -14.18 -5.73 28.09
N GLY A 29 -13.96 -5.84 26.78
CA GLY A 29 -14.89 -5.34 25.78
C GLY A 29 -14.77 -3.83 25.49
N GLU A 30 -13.67 -3.19 25.88
CA GLU A 30 -13.40 -1.79 25.53
C GLU A 30 -13.44 -1.61 24.01
N LYS A 31 -14.23 -0.65 23.55
CA LYS A 31 -14.39 -0.43 22.10
C LYS A 31 -13.19 0.28 21.49
N TYR A 32 -12.58 1.21 22.22
CA TYR A 32 -11.46 2.02 21.75
C TYR A 32 -10.32 2.04 22.74
N GLN A 33 -9.09 1.84 22.26
CA GLN A 33 -7.87 2.01 23.05
C GLN A 33 -6.83 2.77 22.20
N THR A 34 -5.95 3.52 22.85
CA THR A 34 -4.87 4.25 22.18
C THR A 34 -3.52 3.81 22.70
N LEU A 35 -2.64 3.34 21.81
CA LEU A 35 -1.22 3.07 22.08
C LEU A 35 -0.38 4.25 21.57
N LEU A 36 0.17 5.04 22.50
CA LEU A 36 1.19 6.03 22.20
C LEU A 36 2.54 5.33 22.15
N GLY A 37 2.99 4.97 20.94
CA GLY A 37 4.25 4.26 20.75
C GLY A 37 5.23 5.04 19.90
N VAL A 38 6.38 5.42 20.47
CA VAL A 38 7.40 6.17 19.73
C VAL A 38 8.04 5.33 18.62
N THR A 39 8.68 5.99 17.67
CA THR A 39 9.44 5.31 16.60
C THR A 39 10.55 4.44 17.21
N GLY A 40 10.61 3.17 16.83
CA GLY A 40 11.61 2.23 17.34
C GLY A 40 11.29 1.57 18.68
N SER A 41 10.13 1.83 19.28
CA SER A 41 9.71 1.14 20.52
C SER A 41 9.19 -0.29 20.32
N GLY A 42 9.07 -0.76 19.07
CA GLY A 42 8.58 -2.11 18.76
C GLY A 42 7.05 -2.22 18.77
N LYS A 43 6.32 -1.20 18.30
CA LYS A 43 4.84 -1.20 18.22
C LYS A 43 4.28 -2.44 17.53
N THR A 44 4.85 -2.85 16.38
CA THR A 44 4.42 -4.02 15.62
C THR A 44 4.52 -5.29 16.46
N PHE A 45 5.61 -5.44 17.23
CA PHE A 45 5.81 -6.58 18.11
C PHE A 45 4.81 -6.59 19.28
N THR A 46 4.49 -5.42 19.85
CA THR A 46 3.44 -5.28 20.86
C THR A 46 2.08 -5.70 20.31
N VAL A 47 1.73 -5.26 19.11
CA VAL A 47 0.48 -5.66 18.43
C VAL A 47 0.48 -7.15 18.12
N ALA A 48 1.60 -7.74 17.68
CA ALA A 48 1.70 -9.19 17.43
C ALA A 48 1.45 -10.00 18.72
N ASN A 49 2.04 -9.60 19.85
CA ASN A 49 1.77 -10.22 21.13
C ASN A 49 0.31 -10.09 21.57
N LEU A 50 -0.29 -8.91 21.37
CA LEU A 50 -1.71 -8.71 21.63
C LEU A 50 -2.57 -9.66 20.80
N VAL A 51 -2.36 -9.76 19.49
CA VAL A 51 -3.09 -10.66 18.57
C VAL A 51 -2.95 -12.11 19.04
N ASN A 52 -1.73 -12.51 19.43
CA ASN A 52 -1.46 -13.85 19.97
C ASN A 52 -2.21 -14.11 21.27
N ASN A 53 -2.41 -13.10 22.12
CA ASN A 53 -3.12 -13.27 23.40
C ASN A 53 -4.64 -13.34 23.19
N VAL A 54 -5.21 -12.42 22.40
CA VAL A 54 -6.67 -12.28 22.24
C VAL A 54 -7.28 -13.26 21.22
N GLN A 55 -6.48 -13.83 20.33
CA GLN A 55 -6.91 -14.88 19.38
C GLN A 55 -8.11 -14.46 18.49
N LYS A 56 -8.17 -13.20 18.08
CA LYS A 56 -9.25 -12.68 17.22
C LYS A 56 -8.75 -12.44 15.80
N PRO A 57 -9.57 -12.69 14.76
CA PRO A 57 -9.27 -12.19 13.42
C PRO A 57 -8.98 -10.70 13.48
N THR A 58 -7.89 -10.27 12.84
CA THR A 58 -7.37 -8.91 13.00
C THR A 58 -7.19 -8.21 11.66
N LEU A 59 -7.67 -6.96 11.60
CA LEU A 59 -7.38 -6.04 10.49
C LEU A 59 -6.37 -4.99 10.97
N VAL A 60 -5.24 -4.88 10.30
CA VAL A 60 -4.25 -3.81 10.50
C VAL A 60 -4.37 -2.82 9.35
N LEU A 61 -4.81 -1.61 9.64
CA LEU A 61 -5.03 -0.56 8.65
C LEU A 61 -3.88 0.43 8.63
N ALA A 62 -3.24 0.59 7.48
CA ALA A 62 -2.15 1.52 7.23
C ALA A 62 -2.55 2.61 6.21
N HIS A 63 -1.97 3.79 6.31
CA HIS A 63 -2.33 4.93 5.46
C HIS A 63 -1.79 4.85 4.03
N ASN A 64 -0.80 4.01 3.73
CA ASN A 64 -0.27 3.83 2.38
C ASN A 64 0.20 2.39 2.11
N LYS A 65 0.46 2.07 0.83
CA LYS A 65 0.90 0.73 0.39
C LYS A 65 2.27 0.34 0.94
N THR A 66 3.21 1.29 1.05
CA THR A 66 4.58 1.02 1.50
C THR A 66 4.62 0.60 2.97
N LEU A 67 3.91 1.34 3.83
CA LEU A 67 3.79 0.98 5.24
C LEU A 67 3.03 -0.35 5.41
N ALA A 68 1.95 -0.55 4.64
CA ALA A 68 1.23 -1.81 4.65
C ALA A 68 2.12 -3.00 4.25
N ALA A 69 2.98 -2.84 3.24
CA ALA A 69 3.93 -3.88 2.82
C ALA A 69 4.96 -4.20 3.92
N GLN A 70 5.50 -3.17 4.58
CA GLN A 70 6.42 -3.34 5.69
C GLN A 70 5.76 -4.11 6.85
N LEU A 71 4.57 -3.68 7.27
CA LEU A 71 3.82 -4.34 8.35
C LEU A 71 3.45 -5.78 7.99
N PHE A 72 3.05 -6.03 6.73
CA PHE A 72 2.77 -7.37 6.23
C PHE A 72 3.98 -8.30 6.40
N MET A 73 5.17 -7.85 6.00
CA MET A 73 6.39 -8.64 6.15
C MET A 73 6.73 -8.90 7.63
N GLU A 74 6.65 -7.88 8.48
CA GLU A 74 6.92 -8.02 9.91
C GLU A 74 5.93 -9.01 10.56
N PHE A 75 4.62 -8.91 10.26
CA PHE A 75 3.63 -9.87 10.79
C PHE A 75 3.79 -11.27 10.20
N LYS A 76 4.23 -11.40 8.95
CA LYS A 76 4.49 -12.71 8.33
C LYS A 76 5.68 -13.42 8.99
N GLU A 77 6.70 -12.68 9.42
CA GLU A 77 7.81 -13.20 10.22
C GLU A 77 7.34 -13.65 11.62
N PHE A 78 6.45 -12.88 12.25
CA PHE A 78 5.90 -13.24 13.57
C PHE A 78 4.90 -14.39 13.53
N PHE A 79 4.19 -14.58 12.44
CA PHE A 79 3.13 -15.59 12.28
C PHE A 79 3.31 -16.42 11.01
N PRO A 80 4.43 -17.16 10.85
CA PRO A 80 4.75 -17.87 9.61
C PRO A 80 3.75 -18.97 9.25
N GLU A 81 3.08 -19.57 10.24
CA GLU A 81 2.11 -20.66 10.05
C GLU A 81 0.65 -20.20 9.93
N ASN A 82 0.39 -18.92 10.23
CA ASN A 82 -0.96 -18.36 10.23
C ASN A 82 -1.27 -17.63 8.92
N ALA A 83 -2.55 -17.34 8.69
CA ALA A 83 -2.99 -16.59 7.52
C ALA A 83 -2.71 -15.09 7.70
N VAL A 84 -1.50 -14.67 7.38
CA VAL A 84 -1.16 -13.26 7.26
C VAL A 84 -1.33 -12.85 5.81
N GLU A 85 -2.23 -11.91 5.54
CA GLU A 85 -2.69 -11.56 4.21
C GLU A 85 -2.48 -10.06 3.92
N TYR A 86 -2.40 -9.71 2.64
CA TYR A 86 -2.14 -8.35 2.17
C TYR A 86 -3.29 -7.83 1.31
N PHE A 87 -3.87 -6.68 1.68
CA PHE A 87 -5.01 -6.12 0.97
C PHE A 87 -4.85 -4.62 0.71
N VAL A 88 -4.30 -4.27 -0.44
CA VAL A 88 -4.11 -2.87 -0.87
C VAL A 88 -4.74 -2.63 -2.24
N SER A 89 -4.69 -1.41 -2.74
CA SER A 89 -5.12 -1.11 -4.11
C SER A 89 -4.25 -1.88 -5.12
N TYR A 90 -4.87 -2.64 -6.00
CA TYR A 90 -4.22 -3.48 -7.02
C TYR A 90 -3.83 -2.73 -8.30
N TYR A 91 -4.02 -1.42 -8.33
CA TYR A 91 -3.57 -0.57 -9.44
C TYR A 91 -2.12 -0.13 -9.25
N ASP A 92 -1.26 -0.36 -10.23
CA ASP A 92 0.07 0.26 -10.31
C ASP A 92 -0.06 1.70 -10.76
N TYR A 93 -0.92 1.94 -11.74
CA TYR A 93 -1.34 3.25 -12.19
C TYR A 93 -2.86 3.35 -12.16
N TYR A 94 -3.40 4.49 -11.73
CA TYR A 94 -4.84 4.73 -11.71
C TYR A 94 -5.16 6.20 -11.98
N GLN A 95 -5.76 6.45 -13.13
CA GLN A 95 -6.39 7.72 -13.47
C GLN A 95 -7.91 7.54 -13.42
N PRO A 96 -8.60 8.12 -12.44
CA PRO A 96 -10.05 8.02 -12.35
C PRO A 96 -10.72 8.78 -13.50
N GLU A 97 -11.83 8.24 -13.98
CA GLU A 97 -12.72 8.95 -14.90
C GLU A 97 -13.21 10.24 -14.25
N ALA A 98 -13.13 11.36 -14.97
CA ALA A 98 -13.55 12.66 -14.45
C ALA A 98 -14.04 13.59 -15.58
N TYR A 99 -14.88 14.56 -15.23
CA TYR A 99 -15.27 15.63 -16.13
C TYR A 99 -15.03 16.98 -15.46
N ILE A 100 -14.29 17.85 -16.15
CA ILE A 100 -13.99 19.22 -15.71
C ILE A 100 -14.89 20.17 -16.45
N ALA A 101 -15.99 20.57 -15.82
CA ALA A 101 -17.03 21.40 -16.43
C ALA A 101 -16.51 22.78 -16.90
N SER A 102 -15.54 23.37 -16.17
CA SER A 102 -14.98 24.69 -16.51
C SER A 102 -14.21 24.73 -17.83
N THR A 103 -13.62 23.60 -18.24
CA THR A 103 -12.85 23.47 -19.49
C THR A 103 -13.55 22.59 -20.52
N GLY A 104 -14.65 21.93 -20.17
CA GLY A 104 -15.34 20.95 -21.01
C GLY A 104 -14.52 19.68 -21.27
N THR A 105 -13.53 19.39 -20.43
CA THR A 105 -12.58 18.27 -20.63
C THR A 105 -13.07 17.02 -19.96
N TYR A 106 -13.26 15.95 -20.73
CA TYR A 106 -13.49 14.60 -20.23
C TYR A 106 -12.15 13.87 -20.10
N ILE A 107 -11.90 13.30 -18.95
CA ILE A 107 -10.75 12.46 -18.64
C ILE A 107 -11.22 11.01 -18.59
N GLU A 108 -10.75 10.21 -19.52
CA GLU A 108 -11.07 8.80 -19.56
C GLU A 108 -10.37 8.05 -18.42
N LYS A 109 -11.02 7.00 -17.92
CA LYS A 109 -10.43 6.10 -16.94
C LYS A 109 -9.26 5.35 -17.59
N ASP A 110 -8.07 5.46 -16.97
CA ASP A 110 -6.88 4.70 -17.35
C ASP A 110 -6.30 3.98 -16.13
N LEU A 111 -5.90 2.73 -16.30
CA LEU A 111 -5.41 1.92 -15.19
C LEU A 111 -4.49 0.80 -15.67
N SER A 112 -3.55 0.44 -14.80
CA SER A 112 -2.73 -0.75 -14.91
C SER A 112 -2.93 -1.62 -13.66
N ILE A 113 -3.31 -2.86 -13.86
CA ILE A 113 -3.58 -3.83 -12.78
C ILE A 113 -2.31 -4.62 -12.49
N ASN A 114 -2.01 -4.78 -11.21
CA ASN A 114 -0.96 -5.66 -10.72
C ASN A 114 -1.59 -7.02 -10.35
N GLU A 115 -1.34 -8.04 -11.17
CA GLU A 115 -1.91 -9.38 -11.01
C GLU A 115 -1.50 -10.06 -9.69
N GLU A 116 -0.27 -9.81 -9.19
CA GLU A 116 0.17 -10.37 -7.91
C GLU A 116 -0.57 -9.73 -6.73
N VAL A 117 -0.83 -8.42 -6.79
CA VAL A 117 -1.63 -7.76 -5.76
C VAL A 117 -3.10 -8.20 -5.83
N GLU A 118 -3.64 -8.43 -7.03
CA GLU A 118 -4.99 -8.98 -7.20
C GLU A 118 -5.12 -10.37 -6.59
N LYS A 119 -4.15 -11.26 -6.84
CA LYS A 119 -4.03 -12.57 -6.18
C LYS A 119 -4.06 -12.45 -4.66
N LEU A 120 -3.25 -11.55 -4.09
CA LEU A 120 -3.20 -11.36 -2.63
C LEU A 120 -4.53 -10.85 -2.06
N ARG A 121 -5.27 -10.03 -2.79
CA ARG A 121 -6.61 -9.58 -2.38
C ARG A 121 -7.62 -10.73 -2.38
N LEU A 122 -7.59 -11.59 -3.40
CA LEU A 122 -8.41 -12.79 -3.46
C LEU A 122 -8.05 -13.78 -2.35
N SER A 123 -6.75 -13.97 -2.05
CA SER A 123 -6.27 -14.77 -0.92
C SER A 123 -6.83 -14.27 0.40
N ALA A 124 -6.78 -12.96 0.65
CA ALA A 124 -7.29 -12.35 1.87
C ALA A 124 -8.80 -12.61 2.07
N THR A 125 -9.61 -12.45 1.01
CA THR A 125 -11.04 -12.72 1.09
C THR A 125 -11.36 -14.21 1.25
N ALA A 126 -10.61 -15.07 0.57
CA ALA A 126 -10.73 -16.53 0.72
C ALA A 126 -10.39 -16.97 2.15
N SER A 127 -9.30 -16.46 2.72
CA SER A 127 -8.90 -16.74 4.10
C SER A 127 -9.96 -16.33 5.12
N LEU A 128 -10.60 -15.16 4.97
CA LEU A 128 -11.70 -14.72 5.85
C LEU A 128 -12.92 -15.62 5.76
N LEU A 129 -13.30 -16.06 4.56
CA LEU A 129 -14.50 -16.89 4.33
C LEU A 129 -14.26 -18.37 4.58
N SER A 130 -13.01 -18.80 4.77
CA SER A 130 -12.66 -20.21 5.06
C SER A 130 -13.10 -20.69 6.45
N GLY A 131 -13.62 -19.80 7.29
CA GLY A 131 -13.96 -20.10 8.69
C GLY A 131 -12.76 -20.13 9.64
N ARG A 132 -11.56 -19.83 9.15
CA ARG A 132 -10.35 -19.66 10.00
C ARG A 132 -10.53 -18.46 10.93
N ARG A 133 -9.97 -18.59 12.13
CA ARG A 133 -9.96 -17.48 13.09
C ARG A 133 -8.58 -16.85 13.24
N ASP A 134 -7.54 -17.51 12.76
CA ASP A 134 -6.14 -17.08 12.77
C ASP A 134 -5.77 -16.29 11.51
N VAL A 135 -6.60 -15.31 11.16
CA VAL A 135 -6.44 -14.44 9.98
C VAL A 135 -6.06 -13.04 10.42
N LEU A 136 -4.91 -12.56 9.95
CA LEU A 136 -4.44 -11.19 10.12
C LEU A 136 -4.29 -10.55 8.74
N ILE A 137 -5.08 -9.51 8.46
CA ILE A 137 -4.98 -8.79 7.20
C ILE A 137 -4.33 -7.44 7.41
N VAL A 138 -3.27 -7.16 6.66
CA VAL A 138 -2.70 -5.82 6.57
C VAL A 138 -3.24 -5.12 5.33
N ALA A 139 -3.97 -4.02 5.53
CA ALA A 139 -4.65 -3.31 4.46
C ALA A 139 -4.25 -1.83 4.39
N SER A 140 -4.38 -1.25 3.20
CA SER A 140 -4.42 0.21 3.04
C SER A 140 -5.86 0.71 3.10
N VAL A 141 -6.04 2.05 3.09
CA VAL A 141 -7.37 2.69 3.08
C VAL A 141 -8.26 2.22 1.91
N SER A 142 -7.70 1.53 0.91
CA SER A 142 -8.49 0.91 -0.17
C SER A 142 -9.49 -0.15 0.31
N CYS A 143 -9.33 -0.68 1.52
CA CYS A 143 -10.24 -1.65 2.13
C CYS A 143 -11.66 -1.12 2.41
N ILE A 144 -11.85 0.23 2.46
CA ILE A 144 -13.17 0.85 2.63
C ILE A 144 -13.92 1.09 1.32
N TYR A 145 -13.29 0.81 0.17
CA TYR A 145 -13.95 0.86 -1.13
C TYR A 145 -14.79 -0.39 -1.39
N GLY A 146 -15.78 -0.23 -2.26
CA GLY A 146 -16.66 -1.33 -2.67
C GLY A 146 -15.90 -2.50 -3.29
N ILE A 147 -16.19 -3.69 -2.79
CA ILE A 147 -15.81 -4.98 -3.37
C ILE A 147 -17.09 -5.83 -3.50
N GLY A 148 -17.00 -7.05 -4.04
CA GLY A 148 -18.16 -7.91 -4.22
C GLY A 148 -18.90 -8.24 -2.92
N ASN A 149 -20.14 -8.71 -3.07
CA ASN A 149 -20.98 -9.14 -1.94
C ASN A 149 -20.42 -10.44 -1.31
N PRO A 150 -20.04 -10.46 -0.01
CA PRO A 150 -19.49 -11.66 0.63
C PRO A 150 -20.43 -12.87 0.58
N ASN A 151 -21.75 -12.65 0.60
CA ASN A 151 -22.73 -13.75 0.52
C ASN A 151 -22.74 -14.40 -0.87
N GLU A 152 -22.68 -13.61 -1.95
CA GLU A 152 -22.63 -14.15 -3.32
C GLU A 152 -21.28 -14.85 -3.57
N PHE A 153 -20.18 -14.28 -3.05
CA PHE A 153 -18.88 -14.93 -3.11
C PHE A 153 -18.87 -16.28 -2.39
N HIS A 154 -19.48 -16.35 -1.19
CA HIS A 154 -19.60 -17.60 -0.43
C HIS A 154 -20.53 -18.64 -1.12
N LYS A 155 -21.64 -18.20 -1.73
CA LYS A 155 -22.54 -19.10 -2.48
C LYS A 155 -21.87 -19.72 -3.71
N SER A 156 -20.88 -19.03 -4.29
CA SER A 156 -20.12 -19.49 -5.44
C SER A 156 -18.90 -20.35 -5.09
N LEU A 157 -18.75 -20.69 -3.80
CA LEU A 157 -17.74 -21.62 -3.30
C LEU A 157 -18.01 -23.03 -3.80
N ILE A 158 -17.00 -23.69 -4.35
CA ILE A 158 -17.05 -25.08 -4.78
C ILE A 158 -16.34 -25.93 -3.72
N SER A 159 -17.08 -26.78 -3.01
CA SER A 159 -16.51 -27.74 -2.07
C SER A 159 -16.41 -29.09 -2.75
N LEU A 160 -15.22 -29.71 -2.69
CA LEU A 160 -14.95 -31.02 -3.31
C LEU A 160 -14.44 -31.97 -2.24
N THR A 161 -15.05 -33.17 -2.15
CA THR A 161 -14.68 -34.20 -1.18
C THR A 161 -14.46 -35.54 -1.86
N ILE A 162 -13.43 -36.29 -1.47
CA ILE A 162 -13.17 -37.65 -1.98
C ILE A 162 -14.39 -38.51 -1.67
N GLY A 163 -14.83 -39.33 -2.66
CA GLY A 163 -16.04 -40.16 -2.57
C GLY A 163 -17.35 -39.43 -2.83
N GLU A 164 -17.32 -38.12 -3.09
CA GLU A 164 -18.52 -37.36 -3.46
C GLU A 164 -18.96 -37.73 -4.86
N LYS A 165 -20.29 -38.00 -5.01
CA LYS A 165 -20.94 -38.22 -6.31
C LYS A 165 -21.20 -36.89 -6.98
N MET A 166 -20.34 -36.54 -7.90
CA MET A 166 -20.45 -35.34 -8.72
C MET A 166 -20.03 -35.65 -10.13
N THR A 167 -20.86 -35.34 -11.11
CA THR A 167 -20.48 -35.53 -12.51
C THR A 167 -19.40 -34.50 -12.90
N ARG A 168 -18.48 -34.94 -13.75
CA ARG A 168 -17.44 -34.04 -14.31
C ARG A 168 -18.06 -32.77 -14.93
N THR A 169 -19.18 -32.92 -15.65
CA THR A 169 -19.90 -31.80 -16.27
C THR A 169 -20.43 -30.81 -15.23
N ALA A 170 -20.93 -31.30 -14.10
CA ALA A 170 -21.40 -30.45 -13.00
C ALA A 170 -20.24 -29.60 -12.44
N LEU A 171 -19.05 -30.19 -12.20
CA LEU A 171 -17.87 -29.44 -11.76
C LEU A 171 -17.46 -28.38 -12.79
N LEU A 172 -17.46 -28.69 -14.10
CA LEU A 172 -17.14 -27.73 -15.14
C LEU A 172 -18.10 -26.54 -15.16
N HIS A 173 -19.41 -26.79 -14.98
CA HIS A 173 -20.39 -25.71 -14.86
C HIS A 173 -20.19 -24.87 -13.61
N SER A 174 -19.85 -25.48 -12.47
CA SER A 174 -19.56 -24.77 -11.23
C SER A 174 -18.33 -23.87 -11.39
N LEU A 175 -17.27 -24.35 -12.05
CA LEU A 175 -16.07 -23.56 -12.33
C LEU A 175 -16.37 -22.35 -13.22
N VAL A 176 -17.15 -22.52 -14.30
CA VAL A 176 -17.55 -21.40 -15.17
C VAL A 176 -18.40 -20.39 -14.41
N ASN A 177 -19.34 -20.84 -13.57
CA ASN A 177 -20.14 -19.95 -12.72
C ASN A 177 -19.30 -19.23 -11.67
N ALA A 178 -18.21 -19.84 -11.21
CA ALA A 178 -17.21 -19.23 -10.32
C ALA A 178 -16.17 -18.39 -11.10
N LEU A 179 -16.43 -18.06 -12.35
CA LEU A 179 -15.63 -17.21 -13.25
C LEU A 179 -14.25 -17.78 -13.64
N TYR A 180 -14.05 -19.10 -13.57
CA TYR A 180 -12.89 -19.75 -14.15
C TYR A 180 -13.06 -19.92 -15.66
N SER A 181 -12.00 -19.67 -16.42
CA SER A 181 -11.98 -19.85 -17.86
C SER A 181 -11.33 -21.19 -18.24
N ARG A 182 -11.92 -21.88 -19.24
CA ARG A 182 -11.31 -23.11 -19.78
C ARG A 182 -10.15 -22.76 -20.70
N THR A 183 -8.99 -23.38 -20.49
CA THR A 183 -7.81 -23.21 -21.35
C THR A 183 -7.39 -24.53 -22.00
N LEU A 184 -6.81 -24.43 -23.20
CA LEU A 184 -6.18 -25.55 -23.92
C LEU A 184 -4.64 -25.38 -24.00
N ASN A 185 -4.16 -24.15 -23.92
CA ASN A 185 -2.75 -23.79 -24.16
C ASN A 185 -2.05 -23.35 -22.86
N GLU A 186 -2.24 -22.12 -22.45
CA GLU A 186 -1.59 -21.55 -21.29
C GLU A 186 -2.39 -21.82 -20.02
N PHE A 187 -1.75 -22.47 -19.05
CA PHE A 187 -2.35 -22.78 -17.77
C PHE A 187 -1.99 -21.69 -16.76
N GLN A 188 -2.83 -20.68 -16.68
CA GLN A 188 -2.67 -19.49 -15.85
C GLN A 188 -3.65 -19.48 -14.68
N ARG A 189 -3.43 -18.59 -13.68
CA ARG A 189 -4.35 -18.39 -12.57
C ARG A 189 -5.76 -18.02 -13.08
N GLY A 190 -6.80 -18.51 -12.42
CA GLY A 190 -8.19 -18.32 -12.85
C GLY A 190 -8.61 -19.19 -14.03
N THR A 191 -7.81 -20.20 -14.42
CA THR A 191 -8.15 -21.11 -15.51
C THR A 191 -8.25 -22.57 -15.04
N PHE A 192 -8.94 -23.39 -15.85
CA PHE A 192 -8.94 -24.83 -15.67
C PHE A 192 -8.74 -25.54 -17.02
N ARG A 193 -8.18 -26.75 -16.96
CA ARG A 193 -8.01 -27.63 -18.13
C ARG A 193 -8.53 -29.03 -17.85
N VAL A 194 -8.96 -29.72 -18.90
CA VAL A 194 -9.55 -31.06 -18.81
C VAL A 194 -8.75 -32.03 -19.66
N LYS A 195 -8.31 -33.13 -19.05
CA LYS A 195 -7.60 -34.23 -19.75
C LYS A 195 -8.19 -35.56 -19.31
N GLY A 196 -9.10 -36.13 -20.13
CA GLY A 196 -9.81 -37.36 -19.78
C GLY A 196 -10.65 -37.17 -18.50
N ASP A 197 -10.39 -37.99 -17.51
CA ASP A 197 -11.09 -37.97 -16.21
C ASP A 197 -10.37 -37.04 -15.16
N VAL A 198 -9.41 -36.24 -15.60
CA VAL A 198 -8.66 -35.33 -14.76
C VAL A 198 -9.03 -33.89 -15.10
N ILE A 199 -9.34 -33.11 -14.08
CA ILE A 199 -9.54 -31.66 -14.16
C ILE A 199 -8.43 -30.99 -13.33
N ASP A 200 -7.58 -30.18 -13.97
CA ASP A 200 -6.61 -29.33 -13.34
C ASP A 200 -7.18 -27.91 -13.23
N ILE A 201 -7.21 -27.34 -12.03
CA ILE A 201 -7.76 -26.00 -11.72
C ILE A 201 -6.62 -25.17 -11.16
N PHE A 202 -6.35 -23.98 -11.71
CA PHE A 202 -5.39 -23.06 -11.13
C PHE A 202 -6.14 -21.92 -10.44
N PRO A 203 -6.28 -21.96 -9.09
CA PRO A 203 -7.00 -20.94 -8.35
C PRO A 203 -6.39 -19.55 -8.58
N ALA A 204 -7.23 -18.53 -8.67
CA ALA A 204 -6.79 -17.16 -8.89
C ALA A 204 -6.03 -16.56 -7.66
N TYR A 205 -6.24 -17.15 -6.47
CA TYR A 205 -5.71 -16.71 -5.17
C TYR A 205 -4.50 -17.53 -4.67
N ALA A 206 -4.04 -18.54 -5.42
CA ALA A 206 -2.99 -19.46 -4.97
C ALA A 206 -1.85 -19.57 -5.99
N ASP A 207 -0.69 -20.05 -5.52
CA ASP A 207 0.47 -20.33 -6.37
C ASP A 207 0.49 -21.79 -6.85
N ASN A 208 -0.28 -22.66 -6.20
CA ASN A 208 -0.37 -24.08 -6.54
C ASN A 208 -1.70 -24.37 -7.21
N ALA A 209 -1.67 -25.27 -8.22
CA ALA A 209 -2.88 -25.74 -8.89
C ALA A 209 -3.45 -26.96 -8.15
N VAL A 210 -4.75 -27.19 -8.36
CA VAL A 210 -5.51 -28.31 -7.81
C VAL A 210 -5.84 -29.30 -8.92
N ARG A 211 -5.56 -30.58 -8.70
CA ARG A 211 -5.92 -31.68 -9.58
C ARG A 211 -7.03 -32.50 -8.96
N VAL A 212 -8.12 -32.66 -9.67
CA VAL A 212 -9.26 -33.50 -9.31
C VAL A 212 -9.35 -34.66 -10.30
N GLN A 213 -9.24 -35.89 -9.81
CA GLN A 213 -9.34 -37.09 -10.59
C GLN A 213 -10.68 -37.77 -10.32
N PHE A 214 -11.37 -38.14 -11.39
CA PHE A 214 -12.68 -38.80 -11.35
C PHE A 214 -12.56 -40.29 -11.68
N PHE A 215 -13.38 -41.10 -11.03
CA PHE A 215 -13.67 -42.46 -11.45
C PHE A 215 -15.19 -42.55 -11.72
N GLY A 216 -15.59 -42.50 -13.02
CA GLY A 216 -16.98 -42.31 -13.40
C GLY A 216 -17.51 -40.96 -12.93
N ASP A 217 -18.55 -41.01 -12.07
CA ASP A 217 -19.21 -39.84 -11.48
C ASP A 217 -18.85 -39.65 -10.00
N GLU A 218 -17.68 -40.15 -9.57
CA GLU A 218 -17.18 -40.02 -8.20
C GLU A 218 -15.80 -39.40 -8.19
N ILE A 219 -15.53 -38.52 -7.22
CA ILE A 219 -14.18 -37.94 -7.01
C ILE A 219 -13.30 -38.98 -6.33
N GLU A 220 -12.30 -39.50 -7.04
CA GLU A 220 -11.37 -40.50 -6.55
C GLU A 220 -10.21 -39.87 -5.80
N LYS A 221 -9.68 -38.72 -6.27
CA LYS A 221 -8.49 -38.12 -5.71
C LYS A 221 -8.46 -36.60 -5.89
N ILE A 222 -7.95 -35.91 -4.86
CA ILE A 222 -7.74 -34.46 -4.86
C ILE A 222 -6.29 -34.19 -4.45
N GLN A 223 -5.56 -33.44 -5.28
CA GLN A 223 -4.11 -33.14 -5.06
C GLN A 223 -3.82 -31.67 -5.35
N THR A 224 -2.86 -31.10 -4.66
CA THR A 224 -2.21 -29.87 -5.11
C THR A 224 -0.89 -30.20 -5.80
N PHE A 225 -0.54 -29.41 -6.81
CA PHE A 225 0.67 -29.58 -7.58
C PHE A 225 1.24 -28.24 -8.06
N ASP A 226 2.52 -28.20 -8.28
CA ASP A 226 3.18 -27.03 -8.87
C ASP A 226 2.82 -26.90 -10.36
N PRO A 227 2.22 -25.78 -10.81
CA PRO A 227 1.72 -25.65 -12.18
C PRO A 227 2.83 -25.65 -13.25
N VAL A 228 4.09 -25.33 -12.88
CA VAL A 228 5.24 -25.27 -13.79
C VAL A 228 5.90 -26.62 -13.92
N SER A 229 6.27 -27.25 -12.81
CA SER A 229 6.96 -28.56 -12.81
C SER A 229 6.02 -29.76 -12.92
N GLY A 230 4.74 -29.58 -12.56
CA GLY A 230 3.74 -30.65 -12.48
C GLY A 230 3.89 -31.57 -11.26
N ASN A 231 4.84 -31.30 -10.36
CA ASN A 231 5.10 -32.12 -9.19
C ASN A 231 3.96 -32.02 -8.17
N VAL A 232 3.49 -33.17 -7.69
CA VAL A 232 2.47 -33.24 -6.64
C VAL A 232 3.09 -32.80 -5.31
N MET A 233 2.40 -31.91 -4.62
CA MET A 233 2.83 -31.37 -3.33
C MET A 233 2.10 -32.02 -2.16
N SER A 234 0.76 -32.10 -2.24
CA SER A 234 -0.07 -32.64 -1.16
C SER A 234 -1.33 -33.32 -1.67
N ASN A 235 -1.87 -34.24 -0.87
CA ASN A 235 -3.20 -34.84 -1.10
C ASN A 235 -4.18 -34.31 -0.05
N PHE A 236 -5.45 -34.19 -0.44
CA PHE A 236 -6.51 -33.66 0.40
C PHE A 236 -7.75 -34.54 0.32
N ASP A 237 -8.40 -34.75 1.46
CA ASP A 237 -9.71 -35.41 1.48
C ASP A 237 -10.83 -34.46 1.06
N THR A 238 -10.67 -33.18 1.41
CA THR A 238 -11.62 -32.11 1.05
C THR A 238 -10.85 -30.85 0.68
N ILE A 239 -11.30 -30.15 -0.37
CA ILE A 239 -10.75 -28.83 -0.76
C ILE A 239 -11.89 -27.87 -1.13
N GLN A 240 -11.66 -26.60 -0.86
CA GLN A 240 -12.55 -25.50 -1.25
C GLN A 240 -11.94 -24.69 -2.37
N ILE A 241 -12.67 -24.46 -3.45
CA ILE A 241 -12.27 -23.61 -4.57
C ILE A 241 -13.12 -22.34 -4.52
N TYR A 242 -12.48 -21.20 -4.27
CA TYR A 242 -13.11 -19.89 -4.25
C TYR A 242 -13.20 -19.31 -5.67
N PRO A 243 -14.14 -18.39 -5.93
CA PRO A 243 -14.28 -17.75 -7.23
C PRO A 243 -12.99 -17.07 -7.72
N ALA A 244 -12.85 -17.01 -9.03
CA ALA A 244 -11.66 -16.39 -9.67
C ALA A 244 -11.69 -14.85 -9.66
N ASN A 245 -12.80 -14.22 -9.25
CA ASN A 245 -12.94 -12.77 -9.16
C ASN A 245 -13.78 -12.39 -7.95
N LEU A 246 -13.52 -11.22 -7.35
CA LEU A 246 -14.27 -10.66 -6.21
C LEU A 246 -15.70 -10.28 -6.58
N PHE A 247 -15.96 -9.93 -7.84
CA PHE A 247 -17.26 -9.49 -8.34
C PHE A 247 -18.00 -10.66 -9.03
N VAL A 248 -18.40 -11.65 -8.24
CA VAL A 248 -19.21 -12.79 -8.72
C VAL A 248 -20.69 -12.45 -8.58
N THR A 249 -21.46 -12.69 -9.65
CA THR A 249 -22.90 -12.46 -9.68
C THR A 249 -23.59 -13.63 -10.37
N SER A 250 -24.71 -14.11 -9.82
CA SER A 250 -25.48 -15.18 -10.45
C SER A 250 -26.11 -14.70 -11.76
N LYS A 251 -26.41 -15.64 -12.68
CA LYS A 251 -27.05 -15.29 -13.95
C LYS A 251 -28.43 -14.65 -13.76
N GLU A 252 -29.20 -15.10 -12.74
CA GLU A 252 -30.46 -14.49 -12.38
C GLU A 252 -30.31 -13.05 -11.94
N THR A 253 -29.34 -12.78 -11.05
CA THR A 253 -29.03 -11.43 -10.58
C THR A 253 -28.54 -10.55 -11.72
N LEU A 254 -27.70 -11.07 -12.61
CA LEU A 254 -27.22 -10.35 -13.79
C LEU A 254 -28.35 -9.92 -14.72
N ASN A 255 -29.28 -10.83 -15.03
CA ASN A 255 -30.45 -10.52 -15.88
C ASN A 255 -31.37 -9.49 -15.23
N GLY A 256 -31.57 -9.57 -13.92
CA GLY A 256 -32.32 -8.58 -13.16
C GLY A 256 -31.60 -7.20 -13.17
N ALA A 257 -30.28 -7.19 -13.02
CA ALA A 257 -29.47 -5.98 -13.09
C ALA A 257 -29.56 -5.30 -14.46
N ILE A 258 -29.47 -6.06 -15.55
CA ILE A 258 -29.62 -5.55 -16.93
C ILE A 258 -30.96 -4.82 -17.11
N SER A 259 -32.07 -5.44 -16.67
CA SER A 259 -33.40 -4.83 -16.77
C SER A 259 -33.47 -3.53 -15.92
N ALA A 260 -32.97 -3.57 -14.69
CA ALA A 260 -32.98 -2.39 -13.81
C ALA A 260 -32.09 -1.24 -14.34
N ILE A 261 -30.95 -1.54 -14.97
CA ILE A 261 -30.10 -0.54 -15.63
C ILE A 261 -30.83 0.10 -16.80
N GLN A 262 -31.54 -0.70 -17.62
CA GLN A 262 -32.35 -0.20 -18.75
C GLN A 262 -33.46 0.74 -18.28
N ASP A 263 -34.19 0.35 -17.23
CA ASP A 263 -35.25 1.17 -16.65
C ASP A 263 -34.74 2.50 -16.11
N ASP A 264 -33.62 2.48 -15.39
CA ASP A 264 -33.05 3.69 -14.83
C ASP A 264 -32.40 4.58 -15.93
N MET A 265 -31.89 3.98 -17.02
CA MET A 265 -31.42 4.71 -18.20
C MET A 265 -32.58 5.49 -18.85
N VAL A 266 -33.71 4.82 -19.11
CA VAL A 266 -34.88 5.48 -19.72
C VAL A 266 -35.35 6.65 -18.88
N LYS A 267 -35.53 6.45 -17.56
CA LYS A 267 -35.92 7.52 -16.64
C LYS A 267 -34.97 8.70 -16.65
N GLN A 268 -33.65 8.43 -16.65
CA GLN A 268 -32.65 9.50 -16.63
C GLN A 268 -32.56 10.25 -17.96
N VAL A 269 -32.76 9.56 -19.08
CA VAL A 269 -32.84 10.17 -20.41
C VAL A 269 -34.07 11.10 -20.51
N GLU A 270 -35.25 10.64 -20.06
CA GLU A 270 -36.46 11.45 -19.99
C GLU A 270 -36.27 12.67 -19.09
N PHE A 271 -35.59 12.50 -17.95
CA PHE A 271 -35.26 13.61 -17.06
C PHE A 271 -34.40 14.64 -17.76
N PHE A 272 -33.30 14.26 -18.44
CA PHE A 272 -32.47 15.22 -19.18
C PHE A 272 -33.22 15.92 -20.30
N GLN A 273 -34.11 15.21 -21.03
CA GLN A 273 -34.96 15.82 -22.04
C GLN A 273 -35.92 16.85 -21.44
N SER A 274 -36.50 16.57 -20.26
CA SER A 274 -37.43 17.47 -19.57
C SER A 274 -36.81 18.77 -19.07
N ILE A 275 -35.47 18.78 -18.87
CA ILE A 275 -34.69 19.95 -18.43
C ILE A 275 -33.87 20.57 -19.56
N GLU A 276 -34.23 20.27 -20.84
CA GLU A 276 -33.61 20.83 -22.03
C GLU A 276 -32.09 20.53 -22.17
N LYS A 277 -31.66 19.33 -21.73
CA LYS A 277 -30.28 18.81 -21.86
C LYS A 277 -30.20 17.64 -22.86
N PRO A 278 -30.43 17.85 -24.18
CA PRO A 278 -30.50 16.74 -25.16
C PRO A 278 -29.14 16.10 -25.43
N LEU A 279 -28.03 16.82 -25.27
CA LEU A 279 -26.69 16.28 -25.47
C LEU A 279 -26.33 15.28 -24.35
N GLU A 280 -26.66 15.61 -23.11
CA GLU A 280 -26.46 14.75 -21.95
C GLU A 280 -27.35 13.50 -22.04
N ALA A 281 -28.61 13.66 -22.47
CA ALA A 281 -29.54 12.57 -22.72
C ALA A 281 -28.98 11.57 -23.75
N LYS A 282 -28.53 12.07 -24.91
CA LYS A 282 -27.96 11.24 -25.98
C LYS A 282 -26.69 10.53 -25.54
N ARG A 283 -25.77 11.23 -24.89
CA ARG A 283 -24.52 10.67 -24.39
C ARG A 283 -24.75 9.54 -23.40
N LEU A 284 -25.65 9.76 -22.44
CA LEU A 284 -25.98 8.74 -21.44
C LEU A 284 -26.59 7.51 -22.09
N GLN A 285 -27.52 7.69 -23.03
CA GLN A 285 -28.17 6.58 -23.73
C GLN A 285 -27.15 5.74 -24.51
N GLU A 286 -26.38 6.37 -25.40
CA GLU A 286 -25.38 5.68 -26.23
C GLU A 286 -24.36 4.91 -25.39
N ARG A 287 -23.89 5.52 -24.30
CA ARG A 287 -22.92 4.89 -23.40
C ARG A 287 -23.52 3.71 -22.65
N THR A 288 -24.73 3.86 -22.12
CA THR A 288 -25.36 2.80 -21.33
C THR A 288 -25.79 1.62 -22.20
N GLU A 289 -26.28 1.88 -23.42
CA GLU A 289 -26.62 0.83 -24.39
C GLU A 289 -25.37 0.02 -24.78
N LEU A 290 -24.24 0.65 -25.05
CA LEU A 290 -22.97 -0.02 -25.33
C LEU A 290 -22.50 -0.86 -24.12
N ASP A 291 -22.53 -0.29 -22.92
CA ASP A 291 -22.12 -0.99 -21.70
C ASP A 291 -23.03 -2.24 -21.46
N LEU A 292 -24.34 -2.12 -21.72
CA LEU A 292 -25.30 -3.24 -21.59
C LEU A 292 -25.07 -4.33 -22.65
N GLU A 293 -24.73 -3.97 -23.87
CA GLU A 293 -24.37 -4.93 -24.92
C GLU A 293 -23.12 -5.72 -24.51
N MET A 294 -22.08 -5.03 -24.04
CA MET A 294 -20.87 -5.68 -23.55
C MET A 294 -21.15 -6.62 -22.36
N ILE A 295 -21.97 -6.18 -21.40
CA ILE A 295 -22.34 -7.01 -20.24
C ILE A 295 -23.12 -8.27 -20.69
N LYS A 296 -24.01 -8.18 -21.68
CA LYS A 296 -24.79 -9.33 -22.20
C LYS A 296 -23.90 -10.33 -22.92
N GLU A 297 -22.98 -9.85 -23.76
CA GLU A 297 -22.15 -10.72 -24.61
C GLU A 297 -20.90 -11.24 -23.89
N LEU A 298 -20.24 -10.39 -23.10
CA LEU A 298 -18.96 -10.69 -22.48
C LEU A 298 -19.04 -10.92 -20.95
N GLY A 299 -20.17 -10.58 -20.35
CA GLY A 299 -20.32 -10.56 -18.87
C GLY A 299 -19.61 -9.38 -18.18
N TYR A 300 -19.03 -8.46 -18.94
CA TYR A 300 -18.19 -7.36 -18.44
C TYR A 300 -18.26 -6.14 -19.37
N CYS A 301 -18.09 -4.95 -18.80
CA CYS A 301 -17.85 -3.71 -19.55
C CYS A 301 -16.81 -2.83 -18.85
N SER A 302 -16.21 -1.88 -19.58
CA SER A 302 -15.30 -0.88 -18.97
C SER A 302 -16.07 0.02 -18.01
N GLY A 303 -15.65 0.04 -16.74
CA GLY A 303 -16.36 0.78 -15.70
C GLY A 303 -17.55 0.06 -15.10
N ILE A 304 -17.60 -1.29 -15.16
CA ILE A 304 -18.67 -2.11 -14.59
C ILE A 304 -18.97 -1.80 -13.12
N GLU A 305 -17.98 -1.30 -12.40
CA GLU A 305 -18.15 -0.88 -11.01
C GLU A 305 -19.19 0.24 -10.83
N ASN A 306 -19.47 1.04 -11.87
CA ASN A 306 -20.53 2.05 -11.83
C ASN A 306 -21.93 1.45 -11.78
N TYR A 307 -22.05 0.16 -12.10
CA TYR A 307 -23.27 -0.63 -12.03
C TYR A 307 -23.32 -1.56 -10.82
N SER A 308 -22.34 -1.49 -9.90
CA SER A 308 -22.20 -2.38 -8.73
C SER A 308 -23.46 -2.47 -7.88
N ARG A 309 -24.21 -1.38 -7.72
CA ARG A 309 -25.49 -1.37 -6.98
C ARG A 309 -26.49 -2.40 -7.52
N TYR A 310 -26.64 -2.49 -8.85
CA TYR A 310 -27.54 -3.44 -9.47
C TYR A 310 -27.02 -4.87 -9.38
N LEU A 311 -25.72 -5.05 -9.56
CA LEU A 311 -25.06 -6.36 -9.49
C LEU A 311 -25.06 -6.95 -8.08
N ASP A 312 -25.03 -6.10 -7.05
CA ASP A 312 -25.11 -6.48 -5.64
C ASP A 312 -26.56 -6.60 -5.13
N GLY A 313 -27.56 -6.19 -5.92
CA GLY A 313 -28.97 -6.13 -5.49
C GLY A 313 -29.24 -5.09 -4.39
N ARG A 314 -28.40 -4.04 -4.27
CA ARG A 314 -28.53 -3.02 -3.22
C ARG A 314 -29.56 -1.95 -3.58
N LEU A 315 -30.23 -1.41 -2.55
CA LEU A 315 -31.10 -0.25 -2.70
C LEU A 315 -30.29 1.03 -2.96
N PRO A 316 -30.84 2.02 -3.69
CA PRO A 316 -30.22 3.30 -3.91
C PRO A 316 -29.78 3.98 -2.59
N GLY A 317 -28.56 4.56 -2.58
CA GLY A 317 -28.01 5.27 -1.43
C GLY A 317 -27.44 4.39 -0.31
N THR A 318 -27.60 3.05 -0.37
CA THR A 318 -27.01 2.14 0.60
C THR A 318 -25.49 2.04 0.41
N ARG A 319 -24.77 1.78 1.52
CA ARG A 319 -23.31 1.63 1.46
C ARG A 319 -22.92 0.38 0.65
N PRO A 320 -21.79 0.40 -0.06
CA PRO A 320 -21.26 -0.80 -0.71
C PRO A 320 -20.73 -1.79 0.33
N PHE A 321 -20.62 -3.06 -0.08
CA PHE A 321 -19.84 -4.04 0.66
C PHE A 321 -18.36 -3.74 0.50
N CYS A 322 -17.60 -3.85 1.58
CA CYS A 322 -16.16 -3.62 1.60
C CYS A 322 -15.45 -4.76 2.34
N LEU A 323 -14.13 -4.70 2.46
CA LEU A 323 -13.37 -5.77 3.14
C LEU A 323 -13.85 -6.04 4.56
N LEU A 324 -14.31 -5.02 5.28
CA LEU A 324 -14.76 -5.15 6.66
C LEU A 324 -16.02 -6.03 6.77
N ASP A 325 -16.82 -6.15 5.71
CA ASP A 325 -18.00 -7.02 5.68
C ASP A 325 -17.66 -8.52 5.58
N TYR A 326 -16.43 -8.86 5.24
CA TYR A 326 -15.93 -10.24 5.19
C TYR A 326 -15.43 -10.73 6.55
N PHE A 327 -15.16 -9.80 7.49
CA PHE A 327 -14.73 -10.17 8.84
C PHE A 327 -15.90 -10.69 9.69
N PRO A 328 -15.62 -11.59 10.65
CA PRO A 328 -16.60 -11.94 11.67
C PRO A 328 -16.84 -10.73 12.59
N LYS A 329 -18.02 -10.69 13.24
CA LYS A 329 -18.44 -9.52 14.04
C LYS A 329 -17.51 -9.16 15.22
N ASP A 330 -16.75 -10.11 15.72
CA ASP A 330 -15.88 -9.96 16.89
C ASP A 330 -14.40 -9.72 16.53
N TYR A 331 -14.13 -9.23 15.32
CA TYR A 331 -12.77 -8.93 14.88
C TYR A 331 -12.15 -7.73 15.62
N LEU A 332 -10.81 -7.71 15.63
CA LEU A 332 -10.01 -6.61 16.15
C LEU A 332 -9.51 -5.74 15.00
N MET A 333 -9.66 -4.42 15.10
CA MET A 333 -9.07 -3.45 14.18
C MET A 333 -7.90 -2.73 14.85
N VAL A 334 -6.76 -2.69 14.18
CA VAL A 334 -5.59 -1.89 14.58
C VAL A 334 -5.37 -0.84 13.51
N ILE A 335 -5.42 0.44 13.87
CA ILE A 335 -5.20 1.55 12.93
C ILE A 335 -3.79 2.10 13.20
N ASP A 336 -2.86 1.74 12.32
CA ASP A 336 -1.48 2.21 12.45
C ASP A 336 -1.34 3.61 11.88
N GLU A 337 -0.45 4.41 12.50
CA GLU A 337 -0.27 5.84 12.28
C GLU A 337 -1.65 6.55 12.22
N SER A 338 -2.49 6.27 13.20
CA SER A 338 -3.92 6.64 13.24
C SER A 338 -4.17 8.13 13.00
N HIS A 339 -3.27 9.00 13.50
CA HIS A 339 -3.31 10.45 13.29
C HIS A 339 -3.23 10.88 11.80
N VAL A 340 -2.82 9.98 10.91
CA VAL A 340 -2.83 10.17 9.44
C VAL A 340 -3.94 9.34 8.81
N THR A 341 -4.07 8.07 9.23
CA THR A 341 -4.99 7.10 8.64
C THR A 341 -6.46 7.52 8.83
N VAL A 342 -6.84 7.97 10.02
CA VAL A 342 -8.22 8.37 10.33
C VAL A 342 -8.66 9.61 9.51
N PRO A 343 -7.90 10.73 9.46
CA PRO A 343 -8.22 11.84 8.58
C PRO A 343 -8.29 11.48 7.09
N GLN A 344 -7.47 10.52 6.63
CA GLN A 344 -7.51 10.05 5.25
C GLN A 344 -8.82 9.31 4.96
N VAL A 345 -9.25 8.40 5.84
CA VAL A 345 -10.55 7.71 5.71
C VAL A 345 -11.69 8.73 5.65
N HIS A 346 -11.65 9.75 6.50
CA HIS A 346 -12.66 10.80 6.52
C HIS A 346 -12.74 11.60 5.21
N ALA A 347 -11.59 11.89 4.58
CA ALA A 347 -11.51 12.69 3.36
C ALA A 347 -11.92 11.93 2.08
N MET A 348 -11.85 10.59 2.07
CA MET A 348 -12.01 9.77 0.85
C MET A 348 -13.38 9.95 0.19
N TYR A 349 -14.45 9.96 0.98
CA TYR A 349 -15.81 10.06 0.44
C TYR A 349 -16.06 11.37 -0.30
N GLY A 350 -15.62 12.50 0.25
CA GLY A 350 -15.87 13.82 -0.34
C GLY A 350 -15.24 14.00 -1.73
N GLY A 351 -14.00 13.55 -1.87
CA GLY A 351 -13.29 13.63 -3.15
C GLY A 351 -13.91 12.76 -4.26
N ASP A 352 -14.29 11.51 -3.91
CA ASP A 352 -14.95 10.59 -4.86
C ASP A 352 -16.32 11.13 -5.29
N ARG A 353 -17.10 11.64 -4.34
CA ARG A 353 -18.43 12.19 -4.57
C ARG A 353 -18.42 13.36 -5.54
N SER A 354 -17.59 14.39 -5.31
CA SER A 354 -17.53 15.57 -6.18
C SER A 354 -17.22 15.22 -7.62
N ARG A 355 -16.30 14.28 -7.83
CA ARG A 355 -15.94 13.78 -9.15
C ARG A 355 -17.12 13.09 -9.85
N LYS A 356 -17.85 12.24 -9.16
CA LYS A 356 -18.98 11.48 -9.70
C LYS A 356 -20.23 12.33 -9.91
N GLU A 357 -20.47 13.33 -9.08
CA GLU A 357 -21.54 14.30 -9.29
C GLU A 357 -21.43 14.95 -10.66
N ALA A 358 -20.22 15.39 -11.05
CA ALA A 358 -19.99 15.95 -12.39
C ALA A 358 -20.25 14.94 -13.52
N LEU A 359 -19.83 13.68 -13.35
CA LEU A 359 -20.08 12.63 -14.36
C LEU A 359 -21.58 12.34 -14.55
N VAL A 360 -22.36 12.35 -13.47
CA VAL A 360 -23.81 12.14 -13.53
C VAL A 360 -24.53 13.37 -14.08
N GLU A 361 -24.19 14.57 -13.62
CA GLU A 361 -24.82 15.82 -14.04
C GLU A 361 -24.66 16.09 -15.53
N PHE A 362 -23.52 15.71 -16.11
CA PHE A 362 -23.23 15.93 -17.53
C PHE A 362 -23.48 14.68 -18.41
N GLY A 363 -24.21 13.68 -17.91
CA GLY A 363 -24.69 12.52 -18.69
C GLY A 363 -23.61 11.52 -19.10
N PHE A 364 -22.48 11.44 -18.37
CA PHE A 364 -21.46 10.41 -18.60
C PHE A 364 -21.77 9.10 -17.89
N ARG A 365 -22.46 9.15 -16.75
CA ARG A 365 -22.84 7.99 -15.95
C ARG A 365 -24.26 8.10 -15.39
N LEU A 366 -24.87 6.94 -15.13
CA LEU A 366 -26.14 6.86 -14.42
C LEU A 366 -25.99 7.30 -12.95
N PRO A 367 -27.06 7.79 -12.30
CA PRO A 367 -27.04 8.12 -10.87
C PRO A 367 -26.54 6.98 -9.97
N ALA A 368 -26.69 5.72 -10.36
CA ALA A 368 -26.18 4.56 -9.65
C ALA A 368 -24.65 4.57 -9.47
N ALA A 369 -23.90 5.27 -10.33
CA ALA A 369 -22.46 5.42 -10.16
C ALA A 369 -22.07 6.09 -8.83
N MET A 370 -22.97 6.90 -8.26
CA MET A 370 -22.81 7.53 -6.93
C MET A 370 -22.77 6.50 -5.79
N ASP A 371 -23.34 5.31 -5.99
CA ASP A 371 -23.41 4.23 -4.99
C ASP A 371 -22.19 3.31 -5.02
N ASN A 372 -21.32 3.44 -6.03
CA ASN A 372 -19.98 2.84 -6.04
C ASN A 372 -19.00 3.83 -5.40
N ARG A 373 -18.85 3.81 -4.12
CA ARG A 373 -18.13 4.81 -3.33
C ARG A 373 -17.40 4.20 -2.16
N PRO A 374 -16.39 4.87 -1.59
CA PRO A 374 -15.88 4.48 -0.29
C PRO A 374 -16.95 4.65 0.78
N LEU A 375 -16.77 4.02 1.91
CA LEU A 375 -17.62 4.24 3.08
C LEU A 375 -17.59 5.72 3.47
N LYS A 376 -18.73 6.24 3.94
CA LYS A 376 -18.73 7.47 4.73
C LYS A 376 -18.07 7.20 6.06
N PHE A 377 -17.59 8.26 6.72
CA PHE A 377 -16.88 8.09 7.99
C PHE A 377 -17.75 7.46 9.07
N GLU A 378 -19.03 7.88 9.17
CA GLU A 378 -19.98 7.33 10.12
C GLU A 378 -20.31 5.85 9.82
N GLU A 379 -20.32 5.46 8.54
CA GLU A 379 -20.49 4.06 8.14
C GLU A 379 -19.27 3.22 8.54
N PHE A 380 -18.07 3.80 8.39
CA PHE A 380 -16.84 3.15 8.83
C PHE A 380 -16.79 2.98 10.35
N GLU A 381 -17.22 3.97 11.14
CA GLU A 381 -17.33 3.85 12.61
C GLU A 381 -18.38 2.82 13.02
N GLY A 382 -19.49 2.75 12.27
CA GLY A 382 -20.62 1.87 12.58
C GLY A 382 -20.34 0.37 12.42
N ILE A 383 -19.34 -0.01 11.57
CA ILE A 383 -18.98 -1.42 11.34
C ILE A 383 -17.77 -1.87 12.17
N GLN A 384 -17.17 -0.98 12.96
CA GLN A 384 -16.07 -1.31 13.86
C GLN A 384 -16.59 -2.06 15.09
N ASN A 385 -15.87 -3.10 15.49
CA ASN A 385 -16.10 -3.80 16.76
C ASN A 385 -15.19 -3.23 17.86
N GLN A 386 -13.93 -3.61 17.90
CA GLN A 386 -12.91 -3.09 18.83
C GLN A 386 -11.76 -2.49 18.03
N VAL A 387 -11.29 -1.32 18.43
CA VAL A 387 -10.26 -0.56 17.69
C VAL A 387 -9.12 -0.17 18.60
N ILE A 388 -7.91 -0.42 18.13
CA ILE A 388 -6.69 0.07 18.76
C ILE A 388 -6.05 1.09 17.81
N TYR A 389 -5.98 2.33 18.27
CA TYR A 389 -5.26 3.40 17.60
C TYR A 389 -3.77 3.34 17.97
N VAL A 390 -2.90 3.22 17.00
CA VAL A 390 -1.45 3.15 17.20
C VAL A 390 -0.82 4.40 16.58
N SER A 391 -0.11 5.19 17.38
CA SER A 391 0.54 6.40 16.91
C SER A 391 1.68 6.84 17.83
N ALA A 392 2.70 7.47 17.26
CA ALA A 392 3.72 8.19 18.07
C ALA A 392 3.22 9.57 18.53
N THR A 393 2.17 10.09 17.88
CA THR A 393 1.58 11.41 18.12
C THR A 393 0.06 11.35 17.93
N PRO A 394 -0.70 10.70 18.83
CA PRO A 394 -2.15 10.59 18.72
C PRO A 394 -2.82 11.95 18.46
N ALA A 395 -3.88 11.96 17.67
CA ALA A 395 -4.67 13.15 17.36
C ALA A 395 -5.84 13.32 18.33
N ASP A 396 -6.51 14.45 18.20
CA ASP A 396 -7.64 14.80 19.07
C ASP A 396 -8.79 13.80 18.93
N TYR A 397 -8.99 13.23 17.72
CA TYR A 397 -10.02 12.22 17.48
C TYR A 397 -9.79 10.97 18.32
N GLU A 398 -8.58 10.36 18.27
CA GLU A 398 -8.28 9.15 19.04
C GLU A 398 -8.40 9.40 20.54
N LEU A 399 -7.88 10.55 21.01
CA LEU A 399 -7.96 10.93 22.42
C LEU A 399 -9.41 11.20 22.87
N GLN A 400 -10.28 11.73 22.01
CA GLN A 400 -11.70 11.87 22.30
C GLN A 400 -12.39 10.52 22.42
N GLN A 401 -12.08 9.56 21.53
CA GLN A 401 -12.64 8.21 21.58
C GLN A 401 -12.24 7.46 22.87
N THR A 402 -11.03 7.71 23.37
CA THR A 402 -10.51 7.08 24.61
C THR A 402 -10.60 7.98 25.84
N GLN A 403 -11.39 9.06 25.79
CA GLN A 403 -11.60 10.01 26.91
C GLN A 403 -10.30 10.61 27.47
N GLY A 404 -9.29 10.76 26.62
CA GLY A 404 -7.96 11.25 26.98
C GLY A 404 -7.00 10.19 27.51
N GLU A 405 -7.45 8.95 27.67
CA GLU A 405 -6.60 7.87 28.14
C GLU A 405 -5.77 7.27 26.98
N TYR A 406 -4.53 6.92 27.28
CA TYR A 406 -3.64 6.22 26.35
C TYR A 406 -2.63 5.35 27.10
N ILE A 407 -2.13 4.35 26.41
CA ILE A 407 -1.10 3.44 26.91
C ILE A 407 0.22 3.90 26.33
N GLU A 408 1.21 4.21 27.17
CA GLU A 408 2.53 4.65 26.72
C GLU A 408 3.46 3.48 26.42
N GLN A 409 4.21 3.63 25.31
CA GLN A 409 5.31 2.77 24.94
C GLN A 409 6.45 3.63 24.40
N ILE A 410 7.23 4.22 25.30
CA ILE A 410 8.29 5.19 24.99
C ILE A 410 9.66 4.49 24.93
N ILE A 411 9.89 3.49 25.76
CA ILE A 411 11.18 2.83 25.86
C ILE A 411 11.50 2.01 24.60
N ARG A 412 12.67 2.31 24.01
CA ARG A 412 13.23 1.53 22.90
C ARG A 412 14.11 0.39 23.43
N PRO A 413 13.89 -0.85 22.99
CA PRO A 413 14.75 -1.98 23.38
C PRO A 413 16.22 -1.79 23.05
N THR A 414 16.54 -1.00 22.05
CA THR A 414 17.92 -0.67 21.63
C THR A 414 18.65 0.31 22.55
N GLY A 415 17.93 0.93 23.50
CA GLY A 415 18.47 1.97 24.36
C GLY A 415 18.70 3.33 23.68
N LEU A 416 18.39 3.47 22.37
CA LEU A 416 18.62 4.72 21.64
C LEU A 416 17.75 5.85 22.17
N LEU A 417 18.39 7.00 22.37
CA LEU A 417 17.76 8.21 22.88
C LEU A 417 17.07 8.99 21.76
N ASP A 418 16.06 9.79 22.12
CA ASP A 418 15.54 10.81 21.20
C ASP A 418 16.63 11.85 20.88
N PRO A 419 16.62 12.46 19.67
CA PRO A 419 17.67 13.38 19.25
C PRO A 419 17.69 14.64 20.12
N ILE A 420 18.88 15.22 20.29
CA ILE A 420 19.03 16.53 20.91
C ILE A 420 18.50 17.57 19.94
N ILE A 421 17.65 18.48 20.42
CA ILE A 421 17.11 19.59 19.63
C ILE A 421 17.89 20.86 19.94
N GLU A 422 18.44 21.47 18.91
CA GLU A 422 19.09 22.79 18.98
C GLU A 422 18.24 23.82 18.22
N VAL A 423 18.07 25.02 18.79
CA VAL A 423 17.42 26.13 18.09
C VAL A 423 18.53 27.14 17.71
N ARG A 424 18.59 27.44 16.42
CA ARG A 424 19.57 28.36 15.84
C ARG A 424 18.90 29.49 15.08
N PRO A 425 19.52 30.71 14.99
CA PRO A 425 18.93 31.82 14.23
C PRO A 425 18.70 31.48 12.75
N SER A 426 17.62 32.04 12.16
CA SER A 426 17.37 31.90 10.71
C SER A 426 18.36 32.69 9.86
N LEU A 427 19.01 33.71 10.42
CA LEU A 427 20.07 34.47 9.73
C LEU A 427 21.24 33.52 9.46
N ASN A 428 21.67 33.44 8.19
CA ASN A 428 22.74 32.55 7.70
C ASN A 428 22.43 31.03 7.90
N GLN A 429 21.18 30.65 8.05
CA GLN A 429 20.80 29.25 8.26
C GLN A 429 21.36 28.28 7.19
N ILE A 430 21.56 28.76 5.96
CA ILE A 430 22.06 27.91 4.87
C ILE A 430 23.54 27.64 5.00
N ASP A 431 24.33 28.63 5.37
CA ASP A 431 25.77 28.48 5.54
C ASP A 431 26.10 27.60 6.77
N ASP A 432 25.38 27.82 7.89
CA ASP A 432 25.47 26.98 9.08
C ASP A 432 25.05 25.51 8.77
N LEU A 433 24.02 25.33 8.00
CA LEU A 433 23.56 23.99 7.57
C LEU A 433 24.59 23.28 6.69
N ILE A 434 25.25 24.00 5.78
CA ILE A 434 26.33 23.43 4.94
C ILE A 434 27.47 22.91 5.81
N GLU A 435 27.88 23.67 6.82
CA GLU A 435 28.93 23.24 7.77
C GLU A 435 28.52 21.98 8.53
N GLU A 436 27.29 21.91 9.01
CA GLU A 436 26.75 20.71 9.68
C GLU A 436 26.64 19.51 8.75
N ILE A 437 26.25 19.71 7.47
CA ILE A 437 26.23 18.65 6.45
C ILE A 437 27.62 18.07 6.25
N HIS A 438 28.66 18.91 6.09
CA HIS A 438 30.02 18.42 5.90
C HIS A 438 30.51 17.57 7.08
N LYS A 439 30.24 17.99 8.33
CA LYS A 439 30.55 17.22 9.55
C LYS A 439 29.88 15.82 9.54
N ARG A 440 28.68 15.67 8.98
CA ARG A 440 27.98 14.38 8.91
C ARG A 440 28.49 13.51 7.77
N VAL A 441 28.75 14.12 6.63
CA VAL A 441 29.27 13.41 5.45
C VAL A 441 30.66 12.82 5.73
N GLU A 442 31.52 13.52 6.49
CA GLU A 442 32.85 13.04 6.89
C GLU A 442 32.81 11.73 7.69
N VAL A 443 31.69 11.46 8.42
CA VAL A 443 31.49 10.23 9.20
C VAL A 443 30.51 9.28 8.56
N ASP A 444 30.22 9.47 7.26
CA ASP A 444 29.30 8.65 6.43
C ASP A 444 27.85 8.59 6.96
N GLU A 445 27.38 9.67 7.58
CA GLU A 445 26.01 9.84 8.04
C GLU A 445 25.17 10.65 7.05
N ARG A 446 23.83 10.54 7.13
CA ARG A 446 22.89 11.18 6.21
C ARG A 446 22.11 12.30 6.89
N VAL A 447 21.66 13.26 6.07
CA VAL A 447 20.98 14.48 6.54
C VAL A 447 19.61 14.61 5.87
N LEU A 448 18.57 14.93 6.65
CA LEU A 448 17.25 15.33 6.16
C LEU A 448 17.06 16.84 6.36
N VAL A 449 16.60 17.52 5.31
CA VAL A 449 16.32 18.96 5.36
C VAL A 449 14.86 19.21 4.98
N THR A 450 14.10 19.87 5.85
CA THR A 450 12.70 20.22 5.56
C THR A 450 12.52 21.70 5.26
N THR A 451 11.87 21.98 4.13
CA THR A 451 11.53 23.32 3.65
C THR A 451 10.02 23.56 3.73
N LEU A 452 9.58 24.81 3.51
CA LEU A 452 8.16 25.18 3.52
C LEU A 452 7.46 24.97 2.16
N THR A 453 8.20 25.08 1.06
CA THR A 453 7.66 25.03 -0.29
C THR A 453 8.49 24.14 -1.23
N LYS A 454 7.83 23.60 -2.27
CA LYS A 454 8.49 22.85 -3.35
C LYS A 454 9.60 23.66 -4.00
N LYS A 455 9.31 24.92 -4.34
CA LYS A 455 10.27 25.84 -4.98
C LYS A 455 11.53 26.04 -4.13
N MET A 456 11.35 26.21 -2.81
CA MET A 456 12.48 26.34 -1.88
C MET A 456 13.33 25.05 -1.84
N ALA A 457 12.70 23.86 -1.88
CA ALA A 457 13.44 22.60 -1.93
C ALA A 457 14.26 22.46 -3.22
N GLU A 458 13.70 22.82 -4.37
CA GLU A 458 14.38 22.79 -5.67
C GLU A 458 15.56 23.80 -5.72
N GLU A 459 15.33 25.02 -5.26
CA GLU A 459 16.37 26.07 -5.24
C GLU A 459 17.51 25.69 -4.29
N LEU A 460 17.19 25.16 -3.11
CA LEU A 460 18.17 24.69 -2.14
C LEU A 460 18.99 23.53 -2.69
N THR A 461 18.37 22.58 -3.39
CA THR A 461 19.06 21.47 -4.04
C THR A 461 20.06 21.98 -5.08
N LYS A 462 19.65 22.92 -5.95
CA LYS A 462 20.55 23.55 -6.93
C LYS A 462 21.70 24.27 -6.24
N TYR A 463 21.43 24.94 -5.14
CA TYR A 463 22.45 25.66 -4.37
C TYR A 463 23.48 24.69 -3.78
N PHE A 464 23.03 23.64 -3.08
CA PHE A 464 23.90 22.63 -2.47
C PHE A 464 24.75 21.89 -3.49
N THR A 465 24.19 21.57 -4.64
CA THR A 465 24.93 20.92 -5.75
C THR A 465 26.11 21.78 -6.23
N ARG A 466 25.98 23.13 -6.24
CA ARG A 466 27.06 24.05 -6.61
C ARG A 466 28.23 24.04 -5.59
N PHE A 467 27.94 23.69 -4.33
CA PHE A 467 28.94 23.51 -3.28
C PHE A 467 29.48 22.08 -3.19
N GLY A 468 29.17 21.22 -4.19
CA GLY A 468 29.67 19.85 -4.25
C GLY A 468 28.97 18.86 -3.31
N ILE A 469 27.85 19.25 -2.67
CA ILE A 469 27.07 18.39 -1.79
C ILE A 469 26.19 17.47 -2.65
N ARG A 470 26.32 16.17 -2.45
CA ARG A 470 25.48 15.16 -3.09
C ARG A 470 24.08 15.19 -2.45
N CYS A 471 23.12 15.79 -3.11
CA CYS A 471 21.78 15.96 -2.58
C CYS A 471 20.69 15.65 -3.63
N ARG A 472 19.52 15.24 -3.14
CA ARG A 472 18.29 15.11 -3.93
C ARG A 472 17.14 15.79 -3.20
N TYR A 473 16.10 16.18 -3.96
CA TYR A 473 14.86 16.66 -3.36
C TYR A 473 13.71 15.71 -3.65
N ILE A 474 12.70 15.72 -2.77
CA ILE A 474 11.48 14.94 -2.91
C ILE A 474 10.25 15.82 -2.65
N HIS A 475 9.22 15.69 -3.48
CA HIS A 475 7.94 16.39 -3.32
C HIS A 475 6.76 15.49 -3.70
N SER A 476 5.52 16.02 -3.62
CA SER A 476 4.30 15.26 -3.82
C SER A 476 4.15 14.66 -5.23
N ASP A 477 4.82 15.24 -6.23
CA ASP A 477 4.65 14.88 -7.64
C ASP A 477 5.65 13.78 -8.09
N VAL A 478 6.56 13.35 -7.20
CA VAL A 478 7.47 12.22 -7.43
C VAL A 478 6.66 10.93 -7.33
N GLU A 479 6.78 10.06 -8.33
CA GLU A 479 6.09 8.78 -8.37
C GLU A 479 6.50 7.85 -7.23
N THR A 480 5.62 6.92 -6.84
CA THR A 480 5.84 6.05 -5.68
C THR A 480 7.09 5.19 -5.83
N LEU A 481 7.36 4.64 -7.01
CA LEU A 481 8.54 3.82 -7.27
C LEU A 481 9.84 4.63 -7.24
N GLU A 482 9.85 5.80 -7.87
CA GLU A 482 10.99 6.72 -7.84
C GLU A 482 11.31 7.17 -6.41
N ARG A 483 10.29 7.40 -5.59
CA ARG A 483 10.42 7.74 -4.19
C ARG A 483 11.09 6.64 -3.37
N ILE A 484 10.70 5.38 -3.59
CA ILE A 484 11.34 4.22 -2.96
C ILE A 484 12.83 4.16 -3.36
N GLN A 485 13.13 4.38 -4.65
CA GLN A 485 14.51 4.39 -5.14
C GLN A 485 15.34 5.52 -4.51
N ILE A 486 14.80 6.75 -4.42
CA ILE A 486 15.46 7.88 -3.76
C ILE A 486 15.82 7.54 -2.31
N MET A 487 14.92 6.86 -1.60
CA MET A 487 15.18 6.48 -0.20
C MET A 487 16.24 5.37 -0.10
N GLN A 488 16.24 4.40 -0.99
CA GLN A 488 17.27 3.37 -1.06
C GLN A 488 18.63 3.99 -1.40
N ASP A 489 18.69 4.92 -2.35
CA ASP A 489 19.88 5.61 -2.77
C ASP A 489 20.49 6.43 -1.60
N LEU A 490 19.64 7.08 -0.76
CA LEU A 490 20.08 7.75 0.46
C LEU A 490 20.73 6.76 1.44
N ARG A 491 20.08 5.62 1.69
CA ARG A 491 20.59 4.57 2.58
C ARG A 491 21.90 3.97 2.07
N LEU A 492 22.02 3.76 0.75
CA LEU A 492 23.24 3.26 0.11
C LEU A 492 24.37 4.31 0.03
N GLY A 493 24.11 5.57 0.39
CA GLY A 493 25.08 6.65 0.32
C GLY A 493 25.42 7.14 -1.08
N ILE A 494 24.54 6.88 -2.06
CA ILE A 494 24.66 7.43 -3.41
C ILE A 494 24.59 8.96 -3.35
N PHE A 495 23.82 9.49 -2.40
CA PHE A 495 23.81 10.90 -2.02
C PHE A 495 23.64 11.02 -0.49
N ASP A 496 23.95 12.21 0.07
CA ASP A 496 24.09 12.42 1.51
C ASP A 496 22.92 13.20 2.12
N VAL A 497 22.29 14.07 1.33
CA VAL A 497 21.27 15.00 1.81
C VAL A 497 19.97 14.83 1.05
N LEU A 498 18.88 14.56 1.78
CA LEU A 498 17.54 14.56 1.21
C LEU A 498 16.78 15.82 1.64
N ILE A 499 16.30 16.58 0.66
CA ILE A 499 15.58 17.84 0.87
C ILE A 499 14.11 17.63 0.50
N GLY A 500 13.17 18.12 1.32
CA GLY A 500 11.74 18.02 0.97
C GLY A 500 10.84 18.88 1.82
N VAL A 501 9.59 19.02 1.38
CA VAL A 501 8.58 19.83 2.07
C VAL A 501 7.94 19.04 3.21
N ASN A 502 7.67 17.77 2.98
CA ASN A 502 7.00 16.88 3.94
C ASN A 502 7.59 15.47 3.86
N LEU A 503 8.76 15.31 4.43
CA LEU A 503 9.49 14.03 4.46
C LEU A 503 8.88 13.00 5.42
N LEU A 504 7.77 13.33 6.08
CA LEU A 504 7.24 12.60 7.23
C LEU A 504 6.24 11.52 6.90
N ARG A 505 5.57 11.61 5.76
CA ARG A 505 4.36 10.81 5.49
C ARG A 505 4.62 9.33 5.19
N GLU A 506 5.87 8.85 5.22
CA GLU A 506 6.17 7.62 4.50
C GLU A 506 6.65 6.43 5.35
N GLY A 507 6.56 6.49 6.68
CA GLY A 507 6.86 5.32 7.52
C GLY A 507 8.28 4.75 7.39
N LEU A 508 9.21 5.47 6.77
CA LEU A 508 10.52 4.97 6.41
C LEU A 508 11.47 4.93 7.60
N ASP A 509 12.13 3.80 7.73
CA ASP A 509 13.18 3.53 8.70
C ASP A 509 14.54 3.89 8.10
N LEU A 510 15.15 4.97 8.60
CA LEU A 510 16.42 5.52 8.10
C LEU A 510 17.46 5.59 9.24
N PRO A 511 18.04 4.47 9.64
CA PRO A 511 19.02 4.46 10.74
C PRO A 511 20.32 5.21 10.41
N GLU A 512 20.57 5.48 9.13
CA GLU A 512 21.75 6.22 8.65
C GLU A 512 21.62 7.74 8.85
N VAL A 513 20.40 8.24 9.11
CA VAL A 513 20.14 9.68 9.31
C VAL A 513 20.48 10.09 10.73
N SER A 514 21.49 10.93 10.87
CA SER A 514 21.92 11.51 12.14
C SER A 514 21.51 12.96 12.35
N LEU A 515 21.24 13.71 11.27
CA LEU A 515 20.81 15.11 11.36
C LEU A 515 19.50 15.35 10.65
N VAL A 516 18.60 16.02 11.35
CA VAL A 516 17.37 16.59 10.79
C VAL A 516 17.40 18.11 10.95
N ALA A 517 17.34 18.82 9.84
CA ALA A 517 17.29 20.29 9.82
C ALA A 517 15.90 20.77 9.40
N ILE A 518 15.30 21.62 10.20
CA ILE A 518 14.00 22.25 9.94
C ILE A 518 14.22 23.73 9.69
N LEU A 519 14.15 24.17 8.43
CA LEU A 519 14.28 25.57 8.05
C LEU A 519 12.99 26.33 8.37
N ASP A 520 13.12 27.59 8.77
CA ASP A 520 11.99 28.46 9.12
C ASP A 520 11.00 27.77 10.08
N ALA A 521 11.50 27.22 11.18
CA ALA A 521 10.70 26.45 12.12
C ALA A 521 9.69 27.32 12.90
N ASP A 522 9.88 28.64 12.94
CA ASP A 522 8.95 29.60 13.56
C ASP A 522 7.79 30.03 12.67
N LYS A 523 7.73 29.58 11.42
CA LYS A 523 6.58 29.84 10.53
C LYS A 523 5.46 28.86 10.83
N GLU A 524 4.66 29.17 11.85
CA GLU A 524 3.56 28.31 12.28
C GLU A 524 2.60 27.96 11.14
N GLY A 525 2.18 26.68 11.10
CA GLY A 525 1.27 26.12 10.11
C GLY A 525 1.24 24.60 10.19
N MET A 526 0.53 23.95 9.28
CA MET A 526 0.36 22.51 9.28
C MET A 526 1.72 21.75 9.24
N LEU A 527 2.72 22.27 8.52
CA LEU A 527 4.06 21.67 8.40
C LEU A 527 4.98 21.96 9.58
N ARG A 528 4.64 22.90 10.43
CA ARG A 528 5.39 23.33 11.63
C ARG A 528 4.55 23.20 12.91
N SER A 529 3.50 22.37 12.88
CA SER A 529 2.76 22.00 14.07
C SER A 529 3.61 21.11 14.99
N ARG A 530 3.31 21.07 16.29
CA ARG A 530 3.94 20.18 17.28
C ARG A 530 4.06 18.75 16.73
N ARG A 531 2.97 18.20 16.23
CA ARG A 531 2.91 16.83 15.70
C ARG A 531 3.85 16.62 14.52
N SER A 532 3.85 17.53 13.56
CA SER A 532 4.73 17.48 12.39
C SER A 532 6.22 17.57 12.81
N MET A 533 6.57 18.46 13.72
CA MET A 533 7.96 18.61 14.19
C MET A 533 8.44 17.40 14.99
N ILE A 534 7.63 16.83 15.90
CA ILE A 534 7.98 15.63 16.66
C ILE A 534 8.27 14.45 15.69
N GLN A 535 7.47 14.28 14.66
CA GLN A 535 7.68 13.23 13.67
C GLN A 535 8.94 13.45 12.83
N THR A 536 9.21 14.70 12.45
CA THR A 536 10.42 15.05 11.69
C THR A 536 11.66 14.80 12.52
N VAL A 537 11.70 15.35 13.72
CA VAL A 537 12.79 15.19 14.69
C VAL A 537 13.02 13.69 14.98
N GLY A 538 11.94 12.92 15.16
CA GLY A 538 11.99 11.50 15.42
C GLY A 538 12.64 10.66 14.32
N ARG A 539 12.85 11.19 13.10
CA ARG A 539 13.61 10.49 12.05
C ARG A 539 15.07 10.27 12.39
N ALA A 540 15.68 11.14 13.18
CA ALA A 540 17.05 10.97 13.68
C ALA A 540 17.14 10.11 14.96
N ALA A 541 16.02 9.66 15.52
CA ALA A 541 16.01 8.89 16.77
C ALA A 541 16.52 7.43 16.63
N ARG A 542 16.85 6.98 15.44
CA ARG A 542 17.43 5.66 15.15
C ARG A 542 18.94 5.66 15.01
N ASN A 543 19.55 6.84 15.02
CA ASN A 543 20.99 7.02 14.98
C ASN A 543 21.51 7.38 16.38
N ILE A 544 22.64 6.80 16.78
CA ILE A 544 23.27 7.08 18.08
C ILE A 544 23.70 8.55 18.19
N ASN A 545 24.07 9.18 17.06
CA ASN A 545 24.46 10.57 16.96
C ASN A 545 23.29 11.50 16.58
N GLY A 546 22.05 11.03 16.80
CA GLY A 546 20.84 11.74 16.38
C GLY A 546 20.75 13.17 16.92
N ARG A 547 20.61 14.15 16.02
CA ARG A 547 20.39 15.57 16.33
C ARG A 547 19.33 16.18 15.44
N ALA A 548 18.67 17.22 15.95
CA ALA A 548 17.77 18.06 15.17
C ALA A 548 18.11 19.53 15.35
N ILE A 549 18.10 20.29 14.27
CA ILE A 549 18.31 21.75 14.30
C ILE A 549 17.03 22.41 13.80
N LEU A 550 16.48 23.29 14.64
CA LEU A 550 15.36 24.16 14.31
C LEU A 550 15.88 25.56 14.03
N TYR A 551 15.85 25.98 12.77
CA TYR A 551 16.24 27.36 12.42
C TYR A 551 15.03 28.28 12.61
N ALA A 552 15.14 29.21 13.56
CA ALA A 552 14.07 30.09 13.98
C ALA A 552 14.57 31.36 14.65
N ASP A 553 13.90 32.49 14.40
CA ASP A 553 14.19 33.75 15.08
C ASP A 553 13.32 33.94 16.32
N LYS A 554 12.22 33.21 16.43
CA LYS A 554 11.27 33.27 17.56
C LYS A 554 10.90 31.86 18.01
N MET A 555 10.88 31.65 19.33
CA MET A 555 10.34 30.42 19.91
C MET A 555 8.82 30.43 19.80
N THR A 556 8.24 29.45 19.10
CA THR A 556 6.79 29.26 19.00
C THR A 556 6.30 28.25 20.04
N LYS A 557 4.96 28.23 20.29
CA LYS A 557 4.36 27.25 21.18
C LYS A 557 4.56 25.81 20.67
N SER A 558 4.48 25.61 19.37
CA SER A 558 4.69 24.33 18.73
C SER A 558 6.13 23.84 18.88
N MET A 559 7.11 24.72 18.73
CA MET A 559 8.52 24.40 18.95
C MET A 559 8.79 24.04 20.42
N GLN A 560 8.33 24.86 21.37
CA GLN A 560 8.53 24.60 22.78
C GLN A 560 7.93 23.24 23.19
N ALA A 561 6.67 22.97 22.78
CA ALA A 561 6.03 21.70 23.07
C ALA A 561 6.75 20.48 22.42
N THR A 562 7.41 20.68 21.27
CA THR A 562 8.23 19.65 20.63
C THR A 562 9.50 19.37 21.43
N ILE A 563 10.16 20.42 21.89
CA ILE A 563 11.39 20.31 22.70
C ILE A 563 11.06 19.63 24.05
N ASP A 564 10.02 20.08 24.72
CA ASP A 564 9.60 19.53 26.02
C ASP A 564 9.26 18.05 25.93
N GLU A 565 8.51 17.66 24.93
CA GLU A 565 8.13 16.25 24.67
C GLU A 565 9.35 15.39 24.34
N THR A 566 10.26 15.88 23.48
CA THR A 566 11.46 15.15 23.10
C THR A 566 12.41 14.98 24.28
N ASN A 567 12.56 16.00 25.13
CA ASN A 567 13.37 15.94 26.35
C ASN A 567 12.78 14.95 27.35
N TYR A 568 11.46 14.97 27.58
CA TYR A 568 10.78 14.01 28.44
C TYR A 568 11.03 12.55 28.00
N ARG A 569 10.88 12.27 26.70
CA ARG A 569 11.16 10.94 26.14
C ARG A 569 12.61 10.53 26.30
N ARG A 570 13.52 11.48 26.09
CA ARG A 570 14.96 11.27 26.25
C ARG A 570 15.34 10.96 27.69
N GLU A 571 14.86 11.73 28.65
CA GLU A 571 15.12 11.52 30.08
C GLU A 571 14.58 10.18 30.55
N LYS A 572 13.36 9.82 30.17
CA LYS A 572 12.74 8.53 30.50
C LYS A 572 13.56 7.34 29.95
N GLN A 573 14.02 7.45 28.70
CA GLN A 573 14.88 6.42 28.10
C GLN A 573 16.24 6.33 28.78
N GLU A 574 16.86 7.45 29.08
CA GLU A 574 18.18 7.51 29.73
C GLU A 574 18.14 6.91 31.13
N GLN A 575 17.10 7.26 31.90
CA GLN A 575 16.88 6.66 33.22
C GLN A 575 16.72 5.14 33.13
N HIS A 576 15.90 4.66 32.19
CA HIS A 576 15.71 3.22 31.95
C HIS A 576 17.02 2.53 31.56
N ASN A 577 17.85 3.15 30.72
CA ASN A 577 19.14 2.61 30.33
C ASN A 577 20.09 2.47 31.53
N ILE A 578 20.14 3.49 32.40
CA ILE A 578 20.97 3.48 33.62
C ILE A 578 20.50 2.36 34.57
N GLU A 579 19.20 2.29 34.85
CA GLU A 579 18.62 1.30 35.77
C GLU A 579 18.84 -0.15 35.32
N ASN A 580 18.85 -0.39 34.00
CA ASN A 580 18.97 -1.73 33.42
C ASN A 580 20.36 -2.03 32.82
N GLY A 581 21.33 -1.09 32.94
CA GLY A 581 22.67 -1.25 32.39
C GLY A 581 22.71 -1.38 30.86
N ILE A 582 21.76 -0.76 30.16
CA ILE A 582 21.65 -0.84 28.70
C ILE A 582 22.59 0.19 28.05
N VAL A 583 23.44 -0.29 27.16
CA VAL A 583 24.26 0.58 26.30
C VAL A 583 23.51 0.79 24.97
N PRO A 584 23.26 2.04 24.57
CA PRO A 584 22.58 2.31 23.28
C PRO A 584 23.30 1.67 22.10
N THR A 585 22.57 0.90 21.31
CA THR A 585 23.11 0.19 20.13
C THR A 585 22.29 0.50 18.89
N GLN A 586 22.96 0.82 17.80
CA GLN A 586 22.32 1.04 16.51
C GLN A 586 22.07 -0.30 15.82
N LEU A 587 20.84 -0.57 15.43
CA LEU A 587 20.51 -1.75 14.64
C LEU A 587 20.86 -1.51 13.17
N SER A 588 21.82 -2.25 12.65
CA SER A 588 22.05 -2.32 11.21
C SER A 588 21.04 -3.32 10.60
N LYS A 589 19.92 -2.84 10.11
CA LYS A 589 19.04 -3.69 9.28
C LYS A 589 19.70 -3.89 7.91
N LYS A 590 19.92 -5.15 7.51
CA LYS A 590 20.26 -5.47 6.11
C LYS A 590 19.21 -4.82 5.20
N ILE A 591 19.67 -4.13 4.17
CA ILE A 591 18.79 -3.54 3.15
C ILE A 591 18.14 -4.71 2.43
N THR A 592 16.92 -5.06 2.82
CA THR A 592 16.16 -6.11 2.15
C THR A 592 15.60 -5.48 0.88
N THR A 593 15.98 -6.00 -0.27
CA THR A 593 15.44 -5.60 -1.56
C THR A 593 13.94 -5.84 -1.53
N SER A 594 13.15 -4.80 -1.77
CA SER A 594 11.70 -4.78 -1.60
C SER A 594 10.99 -5.85 -2.44
N LEU A 595 9.83 -6.31 -1.93
CA LEU A 595 8.89 -7.25 -2.56
C LEU A 595 8.41 -6.87 -3.99
N ILE A 596 8.62 -5.64 -4.43
CA ILE A 596 8.25 -5.16 -5.78
C ILE A 596 9.25 -5.62 -6.85
N GLY A 597 10.37 -6.25 -6.45
CA GLY A 597 11.46 -6.68 -7.35
C GLY A 597 11.56 -8.19 -7.60
N ARG A 598 10.62 -9.02 -7.15
CA ARG A 598 10.70 -10.49 -7.36
C ARG A 598 9.82 -11.05 -8.49
N THR A 599 9.35 -10.21 -9.39
CA THR A 599 8.70 -10.66 -10.63
C THR A 599 9.56 -10.37 -11.86
N GLN A 600 10.82 -10.74 -11.80
CA GLN A 600 11.64 -11.17 -12.94
C GLN A 600 12.97 -11.64 -12.35
N ASP A 601 13.32 -12.90 -12.58
CA ASP A 601 14.67 -13.38 -12.51
C ASP A 601 15.53 -12.55 -13.48
N PHE A 602 16.06 -11.42 -12.97
CA PHE A 602 17.23 -10.85 -13.60
C PHE A 602 18.40 -11.75 -13.20
N PRO A 603 19.11 -12.35 -14.15
CA PRO A 603 20.33 -13.02 -13.83
C PRO A 603 21.21 -12.04 -13.06
N ASP A 604 21.84 -12.56 -12.00
CA ASP A 604 22.80 -11.88 -11.13
C ASP A 604 24.05 -11.49 -11.96
N GLU A 605 23.91 -10.56 -12.88
CA GLU A 605 25.01 -9.86 -13.52
C GLU A 605 25.11 -8.47 -12.89
N LYS A 606 26.15 -8.35 -12.08
CA LYS A 606 26.64 -7.17 -11.41
C LYS A 606 26.58 -5.92 -12.29
N TYR A 607 25.41 -5.29 -12.36
CA TYR A 607 25.26 -3.97 -12.92
C TYR A 607 25.73 -2.95 -11.88
N THR A 608 27.03 -2.87 -11.70
CA THR A 608 27.64 -1.71 -11.09
C THR A 608 27.94 -0.72 -12.20
N GLN A 609 27.38 0.48 -12.12
CA GLN A 609 27.71 1.63 -12.98
C GLN A 609 29.23 1.81 -13.16
N LYS A 610 29.99 1.37 -12.18
CA LYS A 610 31.45 1.27 -12.19
C LYS A 610 31.99 0.29 -13.24
N ALA A 611 31.31 -0.81 -13.51
CA ALA A 611 31.75 -1.81 -14.52
C ALA A 611 31.42 -1.31 -15.95
N ILE A 612 30.31 -0.59 -16.13
CA ILE A 612 29.98 0.05 -17.41
C ILE A 612 30.95 1.18 -17.69
N LEU A 613 31.19 2.05 -16.73
CA LEU A 613 32.13 3.16 -16.86
C LEU A 613 33.57 2.68 -17.10
N GLN A 614 33.99 1.57 -16.48
CA GLN A 614 35.30 0.97 -16.70
C GLN A 614 35.41 0.35 -18.12
N LYS A 615 34.38 -0.38 -18.55
CA LYS A 615 34.34 -1.00 -19.88
C LYS A 615 34.30 0.04 -21.00
N VAL A 616 33.50 1.10 -20.80
CA VAL A 616 33.39 2.22 -21.77
C VAL A 616 34.66 3.07 -21.78
N ALA A 617 35.34 3.23 -20.65
CA ALA A 617 36.63 3.92 -20.60
C ALA A 617 37.74 3.13 -21.31
N GLU A 618 37.73 1.80 -21.20
CA GLU A 618 38.63 0.91 -21.95
C GLU A 618 38.31 0.93 -23.46
N GLU A 619 37.05 0.90 -23.85
CA GLU A 619 36.61 1.05 -25.24
C GLU A 619 37.02 2.41 -25.83
N ARG A 620 36.82 3.52 -25.07
CA ARG A 620 37.18 4.88 -25.47
C ARG A 620 38.69 5.01 -25.72
N ALA A 621 39.52 4.37 -24.89
CA ALA A 621 40.97 4.40 -25.06
C ALA A 621 41.45 3.63 -26.34
N SER A 622 40.62 2.83 -26.95
CA SER A 622 40.90 2.05 -28.18
C SER A 622 40.44 2.72 -29.46
N TYR A 623 39.63 3.80 -29.39
CA TYR A 623 39.08 4.47 -30.57
C TYR A 623 39.90 5.70 -30.99
N ASN A 624 40.15 5.86 -32.29
CA ASN A 624 40.58 7.12 -32.91
C ASN A 624 39.35 8.08 -33.02
N SER A 625 39.60 9.38 -33.17
CA SER A 625 38.55 10.41 -33.16
C SER A 625 37.42 10.19 -34.18
N GLU A 626 37.70 9.67 -35.36
CA GLU A 626 36.70 9.34 -36.40
C GLU A 626 35.89 8.07 -36.07
N ASP A 627 36.47 7.10 -35.43
CA ASP A 627 35.79 5.87 -35.05
C ASP A 627 34.89 6.09 -33.82
N LEU A 628 35.29 6.98 -32.94
CA LEU A 628 34.51 7.39 -31.77
C LEU A 628 33.18 8.09 -32.20
N GLU A 629 33.22 8.99 -33.18
CA GLU A 629 32.02 9.64 -33.69
C GLU A 629 31.06 8.65 -34.38
N LYS A 630 31.60 7.68 -35.11
CA LYS A 630 30.80 6.61 -35.72
C LYS A 630 30.15 5.71 -34.68
N ALA A 631 30.89 5.33 -33.63
CA ALA A 631 30.39 4.50 -32.55
C ALA A 631 29.26 5.21 -31.77
N ILE A 632 29.42 6.51 -31.48
CA ILE A 632 28.37 7.34 -30.84
C ILE A 632 27.13 7.44 -31.73
N ALA A 633 27.29 7.68 -33.03
CA ALA A 633 26.17 7.76 -33.96
C ALA A 633 25.40 6.44 -34.13
N GLN A 634 26.12 5.31 -34.07
CA GLN A 634 25.51 3.99 -34.12
C GLN A 634 24.72 3.67 -32.83
N LYS A 635 25.29 3.90 -31.66
CA LYS A 635 24.60 3.71 -30.36
C LYS A 635 23.40 4.65 -30.24
N GLN A 636 23.43 5.83 -30.83
CA GLN A 636 22.30 6.75 -30.83
C GLN A 636 21.13 6.24 -31.68
N LYS A 637 21.40 5.61 -32.85
CA LYS A 637 20.37 4.94 -33.66
C LYS A 637 19.78 3.73 -32.95
N GLU A 638 20.60 2.96 -32.26
CA GLU A 638 20.15 1.80 -31.49
C GLU A 638 19.28 2.24 -30.29
N MET A 639 19.64 3.32 -29.61
CA MET A 639 18.85 3.93 -28.55
C MET A 639 17.47 4.38 -29.04
N GLU A 640 17.42 5.08 -30.19
CA GLU A 640 16.16 5.51 -30.80
C GLU A 640 15.30 4.33 -31.26
N ALA A 641 15.93 3.26 -31.77
CA ALA A 641 15.24 2.02 -32.13
C ALA A 641 14.67 1.30 -30.90
N ALA A 642 15.44 1.21 -29.81
CA ALA A 642 14.99 0.64 -28.55
C ALA A 642 13.82 1.44 -27.95
N ALA A 643 13.90 2.77 -27.99
CA ALA A 643 12.82 3.64 -27.55
C ALA A 643 11.52 3.48 -28.36
N LYS A 644 11.63 3.33 -29.71
CA LYS A 644 10.50 3.03 -30.58
C LYS A 644 9.85 1.68 -30.29
N ASN A 645 10.64 0.70 -29.88
CA ASN A 645 10.17 -0.63 -29.52
C ASN A 645 9.73 -0.74 -28.05
N LEU A 646 9.62 0.39 -27.33
CA LEU A 646 9.26 0.48 -25.91
C LEU A 646 10.22 -0.25 -24.95
N ASP A 647 11.43 -0.58 -25.39
CA ASP A 647 12.50 -1.14 -24.58
C ASP A 647 13.28 -0.01 -23.89
N PHE A 648 12.64 0.58 -22.87
CA PHE A 648 13.19 1.73 -22.14
C PHE A 648 14.44 1.40 -21.34
N ILE A 649 14.62 0.15 -20.92
CA ILE A 649 15.82 -0.30 -20.20
C ILE A 649 17.03 -0.23 -21.11
N LYS A 650 16.92 -0.83 -22.31
CA LYS A 650 17.97 -0.81 -23.30
C LYS A 650 18.24 0.61 -23.83
N ALA A 651 17.20 1.42 -24.00
CA ALA A 651 17.35 2.82 -24.36
C ALA A 651 18.11 3.64 -23.31
N ALA A 652 17.84 3.42 -22.02
CA ALA A 652 18.54 4.07 -20.91
C ALA A 652 20.02 3.64 -20.84
N GLN A 653 20.32 2.35 -21.01
CA GLN A 653 21.69 1.82 -21.06
C GLN A 653 22.51 2.46 -22.18
N LEU A 654 21.95 2.47 -23.40
CA LEU A 654 22.61 3.08 -24.54
C LEU A 654 22.82 4.60 -24.38
N ARG A 655 21.90 5.30 -23.73
CA ARG A 655 22.06 6.69 -23.38
C ARG A 655 23.26 6.92 -22.44
N ASP A 656 23.36 6.09 -21.40
CA ASP A 656 24.43 6.21 -20.40
C ASP A 656 25.80 5.84 -21.01
N GLU A 657 25.86 4.87 -21.92
CA GLU A 657 27.03 4.55 -22.71
C GLU A 657 27.45 5.70 -23.64
N ILE A 658 26.49 6.38 -24.31
CA ILE A 658 26.73 7.54 -25.16
C ILE A 658 27.31 8.70 -24.34
N VAL A 659 26.76 8.95 -23.14
CA VAL A 659 27.26 9.99 -22.23
C VAL A 659 28.69 9.69 -21.80
N ALA A 660 29.01 8.45 -21.45
CA ALA A 660 30.35 8.02 -21.06
C ALA A 660 31.36 8.06 -22.22
N LEU A 661 30.94 7.83 -23.47
CA LEU A 661 31.77 7.98 -24.64
C LEU A 661 32.03 9.46 -25.01
N LYS A 662 31.09 10.37 -24.70
CA LYS A 662 31.23 11.79 -24.95
C LYS A 662 32.10 12.53 -23.93
N GLY A 663 32.23 12.00 -22.72
CA GLY A 663 33.11 12.56 -21.76
C GLY A 663 33.02 12.91 -20.53
#